data_df74404a07290b90602caca3e6766b68
#
_entry.id   df74404a07290b90602caca3e6766b68
#
_cell.length_a   1.000
_cell.length_b   1.000
_cell.length_c   1.000
_cell.angle_alpha   90.00
_cell.angle_beta   90.00
_cell.angle_gamma   90.00
#
_symmetry.space_group_name_H-M   'P 1'
#
loop_
_entity.id
_entity.type
_entity.pdbx_description
1 polymer ?
#
loop_
_entity_poly.entity_id
_entity_poly.type
_entity_poly.pdbx_seq_one_letter_code
_entity_poly.pdbx_strand_id
1 'polypeptide(L)'
;MIVCIAEKPSVARDIADVLGAREKKDGYIEGNGYQVTWAFGHLCTLKEPHEYTPNWKSWSLGSLPMIPPRFGIKLISNPTYERQFHTIENLMQHADMIINCGDAGQEGELIQRWVMQKAGARCPVKRLWISSLTEEAIREGFAKLRDASDFQPLYEAGLSRAIGDWLLGMNATRLYTMKYGQNRQVLSIGRVQTPTLALIVNRQLEIQNFVPKQYWELKTVYRDTTFSAILRKSEEELILEAGKQKEAIAAGKKPKKEEENRGIDPITDRERGLALLDQIKNFPFTVTDVTKKEGREAPLRLFDLTSLQVECNKKFAYSADETLKIIQSLYEKKVATYPRVDTTYLSDDIYPKCPGILKGLRDYETFTAPLTGTALLKSKKVFDNSKVTDHHAIIPTGQHPQNLTDMERRVFDLIARRFIAVFYPDCKFATTTVLGEVESIEFKATGKQILEPGWRVIFGTPSVQSQEEKEEKGEEENVLPAFVKGESGPHVPDLYEKWTQPPRPYTEATLLRAMETAGKLVDNDELRDALKENGIGRPSTRAAIIETLFKRNYIRKEKKNLIATPTGVELIQIIHEELLKSAELTGIWEKKLREIERRTYNAGQFLEELKQMVSEIVMSVLSDNSNRHITIQASAPEKGSKASAKTEAADKPKKEPKKRAPRKSAAAGKKTEQALGAVAASSVEVPVQADDFVGQSCPLCGKGTVIKGKTAYGCSEWKSGCTFRKPFE
;
A
#
# COMPACT_ATOMS: atom_id res chain seq x y z
N MET A 1 40.07 -15.12 -7.56
CA MET A 1 38.62 -15.42 -7.74
C MET A 1 37.84 -14.12 -7.84
N ILE A 2 36.83 -14.09 -8.75
CA ILE A 2 35.93 -12.95 -8.89
C ILE A 2 34.70 -13.21 -8.00
N VAL A 3 34.42 -12.29 -7.07
CA VAL A 3 33.24 -12.40 -6.18
C VAL A 3 32.11 -11.53 -6.71
N CYS A 4 30.97 -12.15 -7.03
CA CYS A 4 29.74 -11.46 -7.40
C CYS A 4 28.81 -11.40 -6.17
N ILE A 5 28.36 -10.22 -5.78
CA ILE A 5 27.39 -10.07 -4.68
C ILE A 5 26.05 -9.56 -5.19
N ALA A 6 25.01 -10.38 -5.07
CA ALA A 6 23.64 -10.03 -5.41
C ALA A 6 22.87 -9.55 -4.16
N GLU A 7 21.76 -8.84 -4.37
CA GLU A 7 20.92 -8.36 -3.25
C GLU A 7 20.11 -9.49 -2.62
N LYS A 8 19.78 -10.53 -3.41
CA LYS A 8 18.86 -11.61 -3.01
C LYS A 8 19.37 -12.98 -3.50
N PRO A 9 19.06 -14.07 -2.77
CA PRO A 9 19.46 -15.43 -3.15
C PRO A 9 18.94 -15.88 -4.54
N SER A 10 17.75 -15.40 -4.94
CA SER A 10 17.16 -15.71 -6.25
C SER A 10 18.00 -15.13 -7.39
N VAL A 11 18.34 -13.84 -7.28
CA VAL A 11 19.19 -13.12 -8.26
C VAL A 11 20.57 -13.75 -8.35
N ALA A 12 21.16 -14.13 -7.21
CA ALA A 12 22.44 -14.83 -7.18
C ALA A 12 22.42 -16.15 -7.97
N ARG A 13 21.34 -16.92 -7.84
CA ARG A 13 21.18 -18.16 -8.62
C ARG A 13 21.11 -17.91 -10.12
N ASP A 14 20.28 -16.93 -10.53
CA ASP A 14 20.13 -16.58 -11.95
C ASP A 14 21.48 -16.11 -12.55
N ILE A 15 22.24 -15.31 -11.80
CA ILE A 15 23.59 -14.88 -12.21
C ILE A 15 24.55 -16.07 -12.25
N ALA A 16 24.55 -16.94 -11.23
CA ALA A 16 25.42 -18.11 -11.18
C ALA A 16 25.18 -19.08 -12.36
N ASP A 17 23.91 -19.31 -12.70
CA ASP A 17 23.52 -20.15 -13.82
C ASP A 17 24.08 -19.59 -15.16
N VAL A 18 23.99 -18.27 -15.38
CA VAL A 18 24.51 -17.60 -16.57
C VAL A 18 26.03 -17.63 -16.61
N LEU A 19 26.71 -17.47 -15.48
CA LEU A 19 28.19 -17.53 -15.40
C LEU A 19 28.74 -18.94 -15.43
N GLY A 20 27.89 -19.96 -15.34
CA GLY A 20 28.30 -21.36 -15.28
C GLY A 20 28.85 -21.81 -13.93
N ALA A 21 28.58 -21.05 -12.85
CA ALA A 21 28.89 -21.46 -11.50
C ALA A 21 27.80 -22.43 -11.00
N ARG A 22 28.18 -23.65 -10.64
CA ARG A 22 27.20 -24.73 -10.33
C ARG A 22 27.41 -25.39 -8.97
N GLU A 23 28.58 -25.22 -8.36
CA GLU A 23 28.89 -25.83 -7.07
C GLU A 23 28.29 -25.02 -5.94
N LYS A 24 27.27 -25.57 -5.29
CA LYS A 24 26.58 -24.93 -4.17
C LYS A 24 27.40 -25.11 -2.87
N LYS A 25 27.73 -24.00 -2.25
CA LYS A 25 28.38 -23.90 -0.96
C LYS A 25 27.44 -23.25 0.07
N ASP A 26 27.86 -23.17 1.32
CA ASP A 26 27.11 -22.48 2.36
C ASP A 26 27.24 -20.95 2.18
N GLY A 27 26.14 -20.34 1.71
CA GLY A 27 26.06 -18.90 1.49
C GLY A 27 26.60 -18.40 0.12
N TYR A 28 27.03 -19.26 -0.78
CA TYR A 28 27.46 -18.88 -2.14
C TYR A 28 27.40 -20.04 -3.14
N ILE A 29 27.60 -19.75 -4.42
CA ILE A 29 27.71 -20.72 -5.52
C ILE A 29 29.02 -20.46 -6.25
N GLU A 30 29.82 -21.52 -6.48
CA GLU A 30 31.14 -21.41 -7.06
C GLU A 30 31.25 -22.13 -8.39
N GLY A 31 32.08 -21.64 -9.29
CA GLY A 31 32.45 -22.28 -10.54
C GLY A 31 32.91 -21.28 -11.60
N ASN A 32 33.59 -21.77 -12.59
CA ASN A 32 34.09 -21.00 -13.74
C ASN A 32 34.86 -19.71 -13.40
N GLY A 33 35.60 -19.71 -12.26
CA GLY A 33 36.36 -18.54 -11.81
C GLY A 33 35.54 -17.52 -10.99
N TYR A 34 34.25 -17.79 -10.74
CA TYR A 34 33.36 -16.93 -9.99
C TYR A 34 32.91 -17.56 -8.68
N GLN A 35 32.68 -16.70 -7.69
CA GLN A 35 31.99 -17.00 -6.45
C GLN A 35 30.80 -16.05 -6.33
N VAL A 36 29.58 -16.57 -6.48
CA VAL A 36 28.35 -15.77 -6.48
C VAL A 36 27.67 -15.89 -5.14
N THR A 37 27.72 -14.84 -4.33
CA THR A 37 27.09 -14.73 -3.03
C THR A 37 25.93 -13.74 -3.05
N TRP A 38 25.23 -13.58 -1.93
CA TRP A 38 24.03 -12.73 -1.83
C TRP A 38 23.86 -12.11 -0.44
N ALA A 39 23.17 -10.99 -0.39
CA ALA A 39 22.56 -10.45 0.79
C ALA A 39 21.11 -10.97 0.96
N PHE A 40 20.41 -10.54 2.00
CA PHE A 40 18.97 -10.75 2.22
C PHE A 40 18.24 -9.40 2.20
N GLY A 41 18.57 -8.52 1.26
CA GLY A 41 18.31 -7.10 1.36
C GLY A 41 19.32 -6.47 2.34
N HIS A 42 18.86 -5.60 3.23
CA HIS A 42 19.74 -4.99 4.23
C HIS A 42 20.31 -6.00 5.22
N LEU A 43 21.63 -6.23 5.19
CA LEU A 43 22.39 -6.88 6.24
C LEU A 43 22.95 -5.86 7.24
N CYS A 44 23.16 -4.62 6.78
CA CYS A 44 23.68 -3.53 7.60
C CYS A 44 22.62 -2.45 7.79
N THR A 45 22.74 -1.70 8.88
CA THR A 45 21.94 -0.52 9.22
C THR A 45 22.82 0.54 9.87
N LEU A 46 22.33 1.78 9.99
CA LEU A 46 23.00 2.79 10.79
C LEU A 46 23.00 2.38 12.27
N LYS A 47 24.04 2.80 12.99
CA LYS A 47 24.14 2.58 14.44
C LYS A 47 22.98 3.22 15.18
N GLU A 48 22.56 2.59 16.29
CA GLU A 48 21.61 3.15 17.24
C GLU A 48 22.24 4.30 18.04
N PRO A 49 21.43 5.25 18.58
CA PRO A 49 21.95 6.39 19.32
C PRO A 49 22.95 6.01 20.44
N HIS A 50 22.66 4.97 21.21
CA HIS A 50 23.51 4.52 22.31
C HIS A 50 24.86 3.93 21.89
N GLU A 51 25.03 3.57 20.61
CA GLU A 51 26.27 3.06 20.05
C GLU A 51 27.24 4.19 19.64
N TYR A 52 26.78 5.44 19.63
CA TYR A 52 27.62 6.63 19.45
C TYR A 52 28.08 7.18 20.79
N THR A 53 27.19 7.24 21.79
CA THR A 53 27.50 7.67 23.15
C THR A 53 26.52 7.03 24.15
N PRO A 54 27.01 6.56 25.33
CA PRO A 54 26.16 6.02 26.38
C PRO A 54 25.08 7.00 26.85
N ASN A 55 25.32 8.32 26.75
CA ASN A 55 24.37 9.34 27.15
C ASN A 55 23.08 9.31 26.34
N TRP A 56 23.09 8.78 25.10
CA TRP A 56 21.91 8.61 24.27
C TRP A 56 21.15 7.30 24.50
N LYS A 57 21.57 6.48 25.48
CA LYS A 57 20.85 5.25 25.82
C LYS A 57 19.52 5.56 26.49
N SER A 58 19.51 6.46 27.45
CA SER A 58 18.30 6.91 28.13
C SER A 58 17.66 8.06 27.35
N TRP A 59 16.33 8.04 27.26
CA TRP A 59 15.60 9.11 26.59
C TRP A 59 15.51 10.31 27.53
N SER A 60 16.01 11.46 27.10
CA SER A 60 16.01 12.71 27.84
C SER A 60 15.92 13.88 26.87
N LEU A 61 15.14 14.90 27.22
CA LEU A 61 15.05 16.14 26.45
C LEU A 61 16.39 16.88 26.37
N GLY A 62 17.19 16.83 27.46
CA GLY A 62 18.51 17.46 27.50
C GLY A 62 19.59 16.78 26.64
N SER A 63 19.30 15.60 26.07
CA SER A 63 20.20 14.92 25.13
C SER A 63 19.90 15.20 23.65
N LEU A 64 18.93 16.06 23.37
CA LEU A 64 18.51 16.43 22.03
C LEU A 64 19.05 17.80 21.62
N PRO A 65 19.42 18.01 20.36
CA PRO A 65 19.38 17.05 19.27
C PRO A 65 20.52 16.04 19.30
N MET A 66 20.23 14.78 18.91
CA MET A 66 21.24 13.72 18.73
C MET A 66 21.79 13.83 17.31
N ILE A 67 22.96 14.41 17.17
CA ILE A 67 23.67 14.59 15.90
C ILE A 67 25.05 13.95 16.02
N PRO A 68 25.26 12.71 15.51
CA PRO A 68 26.56 12.07 15.53
C PRO A 68 27.56 12.89 14.67
N PRO A 69 28.82 13.05 15.12
CA PRO A 69 29.85 13.73 14.32
C PRO A 69 30.18 12.95 13.04
N ARG A 70 30.03 11.63 13.07
CA ARG A 70 30.15 10.74 11.91
C ARG A 70 29.20 9.57 12.07
N PHE A 71 28.43 9.29 11.00
CA PHE A 71 27.53 8.15 10.97
C PHE A 71 28.30 6.84 10.74
N GLY A 72 27.97 5.83 11.50
CA GLY A 72 28.55 4.48 11.41
C GLY A 72 27.48 3.44 11.07
N ILE A 73 27.93 2.34 10.50
CA ILE A 73 27.10 1.19 10.16
C ILE A 73 27.35 0.02 11.12
N LYS A 74 26.33 -0.81 11.31
CA LYS A 74 26.40 -2.06 12.06
C LYS A 74 25.65 -3.17 11.33
N LEU A 75 25.97 -4.42 11.64
CA LEU A 75 25.14 -5.57 11.22
C LEU A 75 23.80 -5.53 11.97
N ILE A 76 22.76 -5.92 11.25
CA ILE A 76 21.46 -6.20 11.86
C ILE A 76 21.60 -7.49 12.68
N SER A 77 21.26 -7.42 13.97
CA SER A 77 21.38 -8.54 14.90
C SER A 77 20.35 -9.63 14.55
N ASN A 78 20.80 -10.57 13.74
CA ASN A 78 20.04 -11.75 13.31
C ASN A 78 21.02 -12.87 12.99
N PRO A 79 20.91 -14.06 13.63
CA PRO A 79 21.88 -15.15 13.44
C PRO A 79 22.05 -15.59 11.99
N THR A 80 20.98 -15.56 11.18
CA THR A 80 21.04 -15.89 9.74
C THR A 80 21.82 -14.83 8.97
N TYR A 81 21.62 -13.54 9.30
CA TYR A 81 22.33 -12.44 8.66
C TYR A 81 23.81 -12.43 9.03
N GLU A 82 24.12 -12.67 10.28
CA GLU A 82 25.49 -12.76 10.79
C GLU A 82 26.26 -13.90 10.10
N ARG A 83 25.65 -15.10 10.00
CA ARG A 83 26.25 -16.24 9.30
C ARG A 83 26.52 -15.92 7.83
N GLN A 84 25.55 -15.36 7.12
CA GLN A 84 25.72 -14.98 5.72
C GLN A 84 26.77 -13.89 5.53
N PHE A 85 26.79 -12.91 6.45
CA PHE A 85 27.79 -11.84 6.41
C PHE A 85 29.21 -12.39 6.59
N HIS A 86 29.45 -13.35 7.51
CA HIS A 86 30.76 -13.99 7.65
C HIS A 86 31.20 -14.72 6.40
N THR A 87 30.28 -15.38 5.69
CA THR A 87 30.58 -15.97 4.38
C THR A 87 31.01 -14.89 3.38
N ILE A 88 30.24 -13.79 3.26
CA ILE A 88 30.55 -12.66 2.39
C ILE A 88 31.90 -12.03 2.74
N GLU A 89 32.15 -11.77 4.03
CA GLU A 89 33.41 -11.19 4.54
C GLU A 89 34.61 -12.03 4.13
N ASN A 90 34.54 -13.34 4.37
CA ASN A 90 35.62 -14.26 3.98
C ASN A 90 35.87 -14.27 2.46
N LEU A 91 34.81 -14.31 1.64
CA LEU A 91 34.95 -14.27 0.19
C LEU A 91 35.59 -12.96 -0.29
N MET A 92 35.15 -11.82 0.26
CA MET A 92 35.64 -10.49 -0.15
C MET A 92 37.08 -10.22 0.26
N GLN A 93 37.52 -10.77 1.39
CA GLN A 93 38.89 -10.63 1.84
C GLN A 93 39.90 -11.36 0.94
N HIS A 94 39.45 -12.39 0.19
CA HIS A 94 40.26 -13.20 -0.71
C HIS A 94 39.96 -12.95 -2.20
N ALA A 95 39.12 -11.97 -2.51
CA ALA A 95 38.72 -11.64 -3.87
C ALA A 95 39.82 -10.84 -4.61
N ASP A 96 40.06 -11.17 -5.87
CA ASP A 96 40.86 -10.35 -6.78
C ASP A 96 40.05 -9.16 -7.32
N MET A 97 38.75 -9.36 -7.49
CA MET A 97 37.79 -8.35 -7.94
C MET A 97 36.39 -8.66 -7.39
N ILE A 98 35.61 -7.63 -7.06
CA ILE A 98 34.21 -7.76 -6.69
C ILE A 98 33.33 -7.18 -7.80
N ILE A 99 32.25 -7.87 -8.13
CA ILE A 99 31.18 -7.36 -9.00
C ILE A 99 29.95 -7.13 -8.13
N ASN A 100 29.58 -5.85 -7.98
CA ASN A 100 28.35 -5.43 -7.33
C ASN A 100 27.17 -5.69 -8.27
N CYS A 101 26.34 -6.69 -7.94
CA CYS A 101 25.16 -7.12 -8.66
C CYS A 101 23.87 -6.74 -7.89
N GLY A 102 23.89 -5.68 -7.10
CA GLY A 102 22.68 -5.14 -6.43
C GLY A 102 21.67 -4.61 -7.44
N ASP A 103 20.43 -4.47 -7.01
CA ASP A 103 19.36 -3.91 -7.86
C ASP A 103 19.76 -2.52 -8.39
N ALA A 104 19.30 -2.17 -9.60
CA ALA A 104 19.71 -0.96 -10.32
C ALA A 104 19.02 0.31 -9.77
N GLY A 105 19.35 0.70 -8.54
CA GLY A 105 18.76 1.86 -7.88
C GLY A 105 19.55 2.30 -6.65
N GLN A 106 19.13 3.44 -6.04
CA GLN A 106 19.76 4.01 -4.83
C GLN A 106 19.85 2.99 -3.68
N GLU A 107 18.78 2.20 -3.47
CA GLU A 107 18.69 1.25 -2.37
C GLU A 107 19.65 0.08 -2.58
N GLY A 108 19.66 -0.53 -3.79
CA GLY A 108 20.55 -1.62 -4.10
C GLY A 108 22.03 -1.22 -4.05
N GLU A 109 22.36 0.01 -4.48
CA GLU A 109 23.72 0.55 -4.35
C GLU A 109 24.11 0.74 -2.88
N LEU A 110 23.21 1.31 -2.05
CA LEU A 110 23.46 1.53 -0.63
C LEU A 110 23.67 0.20 0.13
N ILE A 111 22.79 -0.78 -0.08
CA ILE A 111 22.87 -2.10 0.54
C ILE A 111 24.23 -2.73 0.29
N GLN A 112 24.64 -2.81 -0.98
CA GLN A 112 25.86 -3.48 -1.37
C GLN A 112 27.11 -2.73 -0.91
N ARG A 113 27.12 -1.40 -0.98
CA ARG A 113 28.25 -0.58 -0.48
C ARG A 113 28.45 -0.74 1.02
N TRP A 114 27.36 -0.78 1.79
CA TRP A 114 27.47 -1.00 3.24
C TRP A 114 27.99 -2.38 3.57
N VAL A 115 27.58 -3.42 2.84
CA VAL A 115 28.09 -4.78 3.04
C VAL A 115 29.58 -4.85 2.69
N MET A 116 30.00 -4.33 1.53
CA MET A 116 31.41 -4.29 1.12
C MET A 116 32.28 -3.50 2.08
N GLN A 117 31.80 -2.33 2.54
CA GLN A 117 32.48 -1.49 3.52
C GLN A 117 32.64 -2.22 4.86
N LYS A 118 31.60 -2.91 5.32
CA LYS A 118 31.60 -3.65 6.59
C LYS A 118 32.49 -4.89 6.52
N ALA A 119 32.54 -5.55 5.37
CA ALA A 119 33.43 -6.69 5.10
C ALA A 119 34.89 -6.28 4.89
N GLY A 120 35.20 -4.99 4.81
CA GLY A 120 36.56 -4.50 4.62
C GLY A 120 37.14 -4.80 3.24
N ALA A 121 36.32 -4.84 2.20
CA ALA A 121 36.75 -5.09 0.82
C ALA A 121 37.77 -4.06 0.36
N ARG A 122 38.89 -4.54 -0.26
CA ARG A 122 40.02 -3.69 -0.71
C ARG A 122 40.34 -3.83 -2.20
N CYS A 123 39.79 -4.86 -2.84
CA CYS A 123 40.03 -5.11 -4.25
C CYS A 123 39.19 -4.19 -5.16
N PRO A 124 39.50 -4.10 -6.47
CA PRO A 124 38.69 -3.35 -7.43
C PRO A 124 37.24 -3.82 -7.46
N VAL A 125 36.31 -2.87 -7.58
CA VAL A 125 34.88 -3.15 -7.64
C VAL A 125 34.33 -2.69 -8.98
N LYS A 126 33.65 -3.59 -9.68
CA LYS A 126 32.84 -3.30 -10.87
C LYS A 126 31.35 -3.37 -10.54
N ARG A 127 30.53 -2.77 -11.38
CA ARG A 127 29.06 -2.70 -11.21
C ARG A 127 28.37 -3.35 -12.41
N LEU A 128 27.56 -4.35 -12.12
CA LEU A 128 26.55 -4.88 -13.05
C LEU A 128 25.30 -3.99 -12.96
N TRP A 129 24.94 -3.31 -14.03
CA TRP A 129 23.78 -2.42 -14.09
C TRP A 129 22.76 -2.95 -15.09
N ILE A 130 21.76 -3.66 -14.61
CA ILE A 130 20.70 -4.28 -15.41
C ILE A 130 19.34 -4.08 -14.71
N SER A 131 18.28 -3.88 -15.49
CA SER A 131 16.88 -3.77 -15.03
C SER A 131 16.03 -5.00 -15.39
N SER A 132 16.67 -6.03 -15.95
CA SER A 132 16.05 -7.31 -16.28
C SER A 132 16.99 -8.45 -15.88
N LEU A 133 16.40 -9.58 -15.42
CA LEU A 133 17.13 -10.78 -14.99
C LEU A 133 17.04 -11.90 -16.06
N THR A 134 16.80 -11.54 -17.31
CA THR A 134 16.86 -12.51 -18.40
C THR A 134 18.30 -12.93 -18.66
N GLU A 135 18.51 -14.13 -19.16
CA GLU A 135 19.86 -14.63 -19.46
C GLU A 135 20.62 -13.67 -20.39
N GLU A 136 19.94 -13.16 -21.42
CA GLU A 136 20.52 -12.21 -22.38
C GLU A 136 20.92 -10.90 -21.68
N ALA A 137 20.04 -10.33 -20.83
CA ALA A 137 20.33 -9.09 -20.11
C ALA A 137 21.51 -9.26 -19.15
N ILE A 138 21.60 -10.40 -18.45
CA ILE A 138 22.73 -10.71 -17.57
C ILE A 138 24.03 -10.83 -18.39
N ARG A 139 24.04 -11.59 -19.49
CA ARG A 139 25.24 -11.75 -20.36
C ARG A 139 25.70 -10.41 -20.92
N GLU A 140 24.79 -9.61 -21.44
CA GLU A 140 25.09 -8.28 -21.95
C GLU A 140 25.61 -7.34 -20.86
N GLY A 141 25.03 -7.39 -19.67
CA GLY A 141 25.46 -6.62 -18.52
C GLY A 141 26.88 -6.97 -18.06
N PHE A 142 27.21 -8.26 -18.02
CA PHE A 142 28.59 -8.72 -17.71
C PHE A 142 29.59 -8.33 -18.78
N ALA A 143 29.19 -8.24 -20.04
CA ALA A 143 30.03 -7.71 -21.13
C ALA A 143 30.27 -6.20 -21.04
N LYS A 144 29.41 -5.47 -20.32
CA LYS A 144 29.39 -3.99 -20.18
C LYS A 144 29.55 -3.53 -18.72
N LEU A 145 30.31 -4.24 -17.90
CA LEU A 145 30.55 -3.87 -16.50
C LEU A 145 31.11 -2.44 -16.41
N ARG A 146 30.55 -1.66 -15.48
CA ARG A 146 30.95 -0.27 -15.22
C ARG A 146 31.82 -0.18 -13.98
N ASP A 147 32.51 0.94 -13.82
CA ASP A 147 33.28 1.20 -12.61
C ASP A 147 32.36 1.60 -11.45
N ALA A 148 32.66 1.09 -10.25
CA ALA A 148 31.89 1.45 -9.05
C ALA A 148 31.93 2.97 -8.74
N SER A 149 32.98 3.68 -9.17
CA SER A 149 33.12 5.14 -9.03
C SER A 149 32.06 5.93 -9.80
N ASP A 150 31.54 5.39 -10.90
CA ASP A 150 30.48 6.04 -11.69
C ASP A 150 29.19 6.20 -10.88
N PHE A 151 28.98 5.30 -9.91
CA PHE A 151 27.78 5.23 -9.04
C PHE A 151 27.97 5.92 -7.69
N GLN A 152 29.09 6.65 -7.50
CA GLN A 152 29.33 7.37 -6.26
C GLN A 152 28.22 8.38 -5.93
N PRO A 153 27.69 9.20 -6.86
CA PRO A 153 26.57 10.11 -6.56
C PRO A 153 25.27 9.39 -6.18
N LEU A 154 25.00 8.23 -6.80
CA LEU A 154 23.85 7.39 -6.45
C LEU A 154 23.94 6.86 -5.02
N TYR A 155 25.14 6.40 -4.63
CA TYR A 155 25.42 5.99 -3.25
C TYR A 155 25.25 7.16 -2.26
N GLU A 156 25.80 8.33 -2.58
CA GLU A 156 25.69 9.54 -1.74
C GLU A 156 24.23 9.97 -1.54
N ALA A 157 23.40 9.89 -2.56
CA ALA A 157 21.97 10.17 -2.46
C ALA A 157 21.26 9.13 -1.54
N GLY A 158 21.54 7.83 -1.73
CA GLY A 158 21.00 6.77 -0.88
C GLY A 158 21.44 6.90 0.59
N LEU A 159 22.70 7.19 0.82
CA LEU A 159 23.27 7.44 2.16
C LEU A 159 22.64 8.68 2.81
N SER A 160 22.55 9.77 2.08
CA SER A 160 21.95 11.02 2.57
C SER A 160 20.49 10.83 2.97
N ARG A 161 19.72 10.06 2.21
CA ARG A 161 18.35 9.66 2.57
C ARG A 161 18.33 8.89 3.88
N ALA A 162 19.17 7.85 4.01
CA ALA A 162 19.20 7.00 5.20
C ALA A 162 19.59 7.80 6.46
N ILE A 163 20.59 8.69 6.36
CA ILE A 163 21.00 9.57 7.45
C ILE A 163 19.90 10.57 7.81
N GLY A 164 19.24 11.16 6.82
CA GLY A 164 18.13 12.10 7.04
C GLY A 164 16.95 11.46 7.75
N ASP A 165 16.52 10.28 7.29
CA ASP A 165 15.43 9.53 7.92
C ASP A 165 15.80 9.11 9.37
N TRP A 166 17.08 8.79 9.63
CA TRP A 166 17.58 8.53 10.99
C TRP A 166 17.56 9.81 11.85
N LEU A 167 18.12 10.92 11.35
CA LEU A 167 18.18 12.19 12.09
C LEU A 167 16.78 12.65 12.48
N LEU A 168 15.88 12.73 11.52
CA LEU A 168 14.52 13.16 11.78
C LEU A 168 13.76 12.16 12.66
N GLY A 169 13.79 10.89 12.30
CA GLY A 169 13.03 9.85 13.00
C GLY A 169 13.45 9.68 14.45
N MET A 170 14.76 9.60 14.74
CA MET A 170 15.26 9.42 16.10
C MET A 170 15.04 10.65 16.98
N ASN A 171 15.33 11.84 16.47
CA ASN A 171 15.18 13.08 17.23
C ASN A 171 13.72 13.44 17.46
N ALA A 172 12.91 13.53 16.41
CA ALA A 172 11.51 13.92 16.54
C ALA A 172 10.70 12.88 17.36
N THR A 173 10.93 11.59 17.15
CA THR A 173 10.25 10.55 17.94
C THR A 173 10.54 10.68 19.42
N ARG A 174 11.80 10.85 19.83
CA ARG A 174 12.16 11.02 21.24
C ARG A 174 11.62 12.33 21.81
N LEU A 175 11.77 13.43 21.06
CA LEU A 175 11.30 14.75 21.45
C LEU A 175 9.81 14.76 21.76
N TYR A 176 8.98 14.36 20.80
CA TYR A 176 7.53 14.35 20.96
C TYR A 176 7.09 13.34 22.03
N THR A 177 7.74 12.17 22.11
CA THR A 177 7.45 11.18 23.14
C THR A 177 7.73 11.72 24.54
N MET A 178 8.87 12.39 24.76
CA MET A 178 9.26 12.90 26.08
C MET A 178 8.47 14.15 26.47
N LYS A 179 8.11 15.00 25.51
CA LYS A 179 7.41 16.26 25.77
C LYS A 179 5.91 16.03 25.98
N TYR A 180 5.27 15.24 25.11
CA TYR A 180 3.80 15.11 25.03
C TYR A 180 3.28 13.69 25.31
N GLY A 181 4.18 12.69 25.39
CA GLY A 181 3.79 11.29 25.62
C GLY A 181 3.42 11.02 27.08
N GLN A 182 2.51 10.08 27.28
CA GLN A 182 2.15 9.53 28.60
C GLN A 182 2.32 8.00 28.61
N ASN A 183 2.41 7.41 29.79
CA ASN A 183 2.38 5.96 30.01
C ASN A 183 3.37 5.14 29.14
N ARG A 184 4.54 5.69 28.84
CA ARG A 184 5.60 5.07 28.01
C ARG A 184 5.19 4.77 26.56
N GLN A 185 4.11 5.37 26.04
CA GLN A 185 3.76 5.24 24.64
C GLN A 185 4.69 6.06 23.78
N VAL A 186 5.31 5.41 22.79
CA VAL A 186 6.19 6.07 21.83
C VAL A 186 5.36 6.81 20.77
N LEU A 187 5.56 8.12 20.67
CA LEU A 187 4.98 8.98 19.64
C LEU A 187 5.92 9.01 18.44
N SER A 188 5.73 8.08 17.52
CA SER A 188 6.59 7.92 16.37
C SER A 188 6.33 9.01 15.34
N ILE A 189 7.37 9.77 14.98
CA ILE A 189 7.38 10.81 13.96
C ILE A 189 8.31 10.38 12.83
N GLY A 190 7.92 10.64 11.59
CA GLY A 190 8.73 10.32 10.44
C GLY A 190 8.25 10.99 9.16
N ARG A 191 9.17 11.22 8.23
CA ARG A 191 8.95 11.96 6.98
C ARG A 191 7.81 11.42 6.10
N VAL A 192 7.53 10.12 6.16
CA VAL A 192 6.46 9.48 5.39
C VAL A 192 5.27 9.12 6.28
N GLN A 193 5.54 8.60 7.47
CA GLN A 193 4.52 8.14 8.41
C GLN A 193 3.61 9.28 8.87
N THR A 194 4.18 10.43 9.24
CA THR A 194 3.42 11.57 9.77
C THR A 194 2.49 12.19 8.72
N PRO A 195 2.92 12.51 7.48
CA PRO A 195 1.99 12.99 6.47
C PRO A 195 0.95 11.95 6.05
N THR A 196 1.28 10.66 6.09
CA THR A 196 0.27 9.60 5.85
C THR A 196 -0.83 9.61 6.92
N LEU A 197 -0.46 9.77 8.20
CA LEU A 197 -1.43 9.94 9.27
C LEU A 197 -2.25 11.24 9.10
N ALA A 198 -1.58 12.34 8.73
CA ALA A 198 -2.23 13.63 8.50
C ALA A 198 -3.31 13.56 7.41
N LEU A 199 -3.10 12.79 6.33
CA LEU A 199 -4.15 12.57 5.31
C LEU A 199 -5.43 11.99 5.92
N ILE A 200 -5.30 10.99 6.79
CA ILE A 200 -6.45 10.33 7.43
C ILE A 200 -7.14 11.28 8.42
N VAL A 201 -6.35 11.95 9.26
CA VAL A 201 -6.86 12.92 10.26
C VAL A 201 -7.58 14.08 9.59
N ASN A 202 -6.96 14.70 8.59
CA ASN A 202 -7.55 15.84 7.87
C ASN A 202 -8.85 15.45 7.17
N ARG A 203 -8.90 14.25 6.54
CA ARG A 203 -10.12 13.73 5.92
C ARG A 203 -11.23 13.51 6.97
N GLN A 204 -10.89 13.00 8.15
CA GLN A 204 -11.85 12.79 9.22
C GLN A 204 -12.39 14.12 9.74
N LEU A 205 -11.54 15.13 9.94
CA LEU A 205 -11.95 16.47 10.35
C LEU A 205 -12.79 17.17 9.28
N GLU A 206 -12.44 16.98 7.99
CA GLU A 206 -13.24 17.48 6.87
C GLU A 206 -14.66 16.89 6.87
N ILE A 207 -14.80 15.59 7.12
CA ILE A 207 -16.09 14.90 7.24
C ILE A 207 -16.86 15.40 8.45
N GLN A 208 -16.22 15.54 9.62
CA GLN A 208 -16.85 15.99 10.85
C GLN A 208 -17.34 17.45 10.78
N ASN A 209 -16.60 18.30 10.08
CA ASN A 209 -16.94 19.72 9.93
C ASN A 209 -17.77 20.00 8.68
N PHE A 210 -18.15 18.96 7.93
CA PHE A 210 -18.91 19.12 6.71
C PHE A 210 -20.35 19.54 7.03
N VAL A 211 -20.79 20.63 6.40
CA VAL A 211 -22.17 21.11 6.50
C VAL A 211 -22.88 20.79 5.18
N PRO A 212 -23.83 19.84 5.17
CA PRO A 212 -24.59 19.53 3.97
C PRO A 212 -25.35 20.75 3.47
N LYS A 213 -25.31 21.00 2.18
CA LYS A 213 -26.08 22.06 1.49
C LYS A 213 -27.12 21.40 0.61
N GLN A 214 -28.34 21.92 0.69
CA GLN A 214 -29.45 21.50 -0.14
C GLN A 214 -29.33 22.13 -1.53
N TYR A 215 -29.67 21.37 -2.56
CA TYR A 215 -29.80 21.83 -3.94
C TYR A 215 -30.82 20.97 -4.66
N TRP A 216 -31.25 21.42 -5.83
CA TRP A 216 -32.25 20.73 -6.64
C TRP A 216 -31.70 20.46 -8.03
N GLU A 217 -32.12 19.36 -8.62
CA GLU A 217 -31.87 18.98 -10.01
C GLU A 217 -33.22 18.93 -10.77
N LEU A 218 -33.34 19.75 -11.78
CA LEU A 218 -34.50 19.67 -12.69
C LEU A 218 -34.21 18.59 -13.72
N LYS A 219 -35.07 17.59 -13.80
CA LYS A 219 -35.01 16.48 -14.77
C LYS A 219 -36.31 16.31 -15.48
N THR A 220 -36.27 15.69 -16.64
CA THR A 220 -37.47 15.28 -17.35
C THR A 220 -37.29 13.90 -17.95
N VAL A 221 -38.36 13.14 -18.04
CA VAL A 221 -38.41 11.86 -18.75
C VAL A 221 -39.11 12.05 -20.08
N TYR A 222 -38.41 11.73 -21.16
CA TYR A 222 -38.92 11.70 -22.51
C TYR A 222 -38.57 10.38 -23.18
N ARG A 223 -39.54 9.62 -23.70
CA ARG A 223 -39.34 8.29 -24.31
C ARG A 223 -38.48 7.37 -23.44
N ASP A 224 -38.87 7.17 -22.16
CA ASP A 224 -38.21 6.35 -21.15
C ASP A 224 -36.75 6.75 -20.86
N THR A 225 -36.32 7.92 -21.30
CA THR A 225 -34.97 8.44 -21.07
C THR A 225 -35.02 9.66 -20.15
N THR A 226 -34.21 9.64 -19.10
CA THR A 226 -34.08 10.76 -18.17
C THR A 226 -33.09 11.79 -18.73
N PHE A 227 -33.54 13.01 -18.88
CA PHE A 227 -32.73 14.17 -19.25
C PHE A 227 -32.55 15.08 -18.05
N SER A 228 -31.35 15.59 -17.85
CA SER A 228 -31.03 16.57 -16.80
C SER A 228 -30.90 17.97 -17.40
N ALA A 229 -31.49 18.95 -16.76
CA ALA A 229 -31.39 20.35 -17.19
C ALA A 229 -29.96 20.87 -17.09
N ILE A 230 -29.55 21.67 -18.07
CA ILE A 230 -28.31 22.43 -18.11
C ILE A 230 -28.65 23.90 -17.92
N LEU A 231 -28.57 24.35 -16.67
CA LEU A 231 -28.76 25.77 -16.37
C LEU A 231 -27.41 26.46 -16.41
N ARG A 232 -27.29 27.49 -17.24
CA ARG A 232 -26.03 28.26 -17.37
C ARG A 232 -26.12 29.54 -16.58
N LYS A 233 -25.03 29.92 -15.94
CA LYS A 233 -24.86 31.24 -15.31
C LYS A 233 -24.87 32.32 -16.39
N SER A 234 -25.45 33.45 -16.07
CA SER A 234 -25.40 34.63 -16.96
C SER A 234 -23.94 35.12 -17.08
N GLU A 235 -23.64 35.85 -18.16
CA GLU A 235 -22.31 36.46 -18.36
C GLU A 235 -21.97 37.40 -17.21
N GLU A 236 -22.94 38.13 -16.67
CA GLU A 236 -22.74 39.03 -15.52
C GLU A 236 -22.36 38.26 -14.25
N GLU A 237 -22.99 37.11 -13.95
CA GLU A 237 -22.66 36.27 -12.85
C GLU A 237 -21.26 35.64 -12.99
N LEU A 238 -20.86 35.25 -14.20
CA LEU A 238 -19.53 34.75 -14.48
C LEU A 238 -18.45 35.81 -14.26
N ILE A 239 -18.70 37.04 -14.68
CA ILE A 239 -17.81 38.20 -14.48
C ILE A 239 -17.68 38.50 -12.98
N LEU A 240 -18.80 38.51 -12.25
CA LEU A 240 -18.82 38.75 -10.81
C LEU A 240 -18.06 37.66 -10.02
N GLU A 241 -18.23 36.39 -10.40
CA GLU A 241 -17.48 35.29 -9.80
C GLU A 241 -15.97 35.39 -10.09
N ALA A 242 -15.60 35.70 -11.32
CA ALA A 242 -14.20 35.91 -11.69
C ALA A 242 -13.57 37.08 -10.90
N GLY A 243 -14.34 38.13 -10.63
CA GLY A 243 -13.93 39.24 -9.77
C GLY A 243 -13.68 38.81 -8.33
N LYS A 244 -14.64 38.14 -7.71
CA LYS A 244 -14.51 37.59 -6.34
C LYS A 244 -13.37 36.58 -6.20
N GLN A 245 -13.09 35.80 -7.24
CA GLN A 245 -11.99 34.85 -7.24
C GLN A 245 -10.64 35.58 -7.31
N LYS A 246 -10.51 36.63 -8.10
CA LYS A 246 -9.31 37.49 -8.16
C LYS A 246 -9.04 38.15 -6.82
N GLU A 247 -10.08 38.72 -6.16
CA GLU A 247 -9.96 39.28 -4.81
C GLU A 247 -9.54 38.27 -3.76
N ALA A 248 -10.09 37.06 -3.81
CA ALA A 248 -9.73 35.97 -2.89
C ALA A 248 -8.27 35.54 -3.08
N ILE A 249 -7.78 35.49 -4.32
CA ILE A 249 -6.37 35.20 -4.64
C ILE A 249 -5.46 36.34 -4.14
N ALA A 250 -5.85 37.61 -4.34
CA ALA A 250 -5.13 38.78 -3.84
C ALA A 250 -5.09 38.79 -2.30
N ALA A 251 -6.09 38.26 -1.63
CA ALA A 251 -6.14 38.08 -0.18
C ALA A 251 -5.42 36.80 0.32
N GLY A 252 -4.59 36.14 -0.51
CA GLY A 252 -3.80 34.95 -0.15
C GLY A 252 -4.59 33.65 -0.05
N LYS A 253 -5.84 33.61 -0.50
CA LYS A 253 -6.63 32.36 -0.56
C LYS A 253 -6.27 31.58 -1.80
N LYS A 254 -6.07 30.27 -1.64
CA LYS A 254 -5.80 29.35 -2.77
C LYS A 254 -6.93 29.40 -3.79
N PRO A 255 -6.61 29.48 -5.10
CA PRO A 255 -7.62 29.41 -6.14
C PRO A 255 -8.35 28.06 -6.02
N LYS A 256 -9.67 28.06 -6.02
CA LYS A 256 -10.43 26.82 -6.17
C LYS A 256 -10.05 26.22 -7.53
N LYS A 257 -9.66 24.93 -7.54
CA LYS A 257 -9.44 24.20 -8.79
C LYS A 257 -10.63 24.38 -9.69
N GLU A 258 -10.37 24.65 -10.97
CA GLU A 258 -11.37 24.67 -12.00
C GLU A 258 -12.04 23.32 -12.06
N GLU A 259 -13.24 23.21 -11.52
CA GLU A 259 -14.10 22.06 -11.74
C GLU A 259 -14.69 22.16 -13.14
N GLU A 260 -14.91 21.01 -13.78
CA GLU A 260 -15.53 20.87 -15.12
C GLU A 260 -16.90 21.56 -15.26
N ASN A 261 -17.45 22.09 -14.17
CA ASN A 261 -18.76 22.72 -14.06
C ASN A 261 -18.73 24.26 -14.07
N ARG A 262 -17.66 24.90 -14.57
CA ARG A 262 -17.67 26.35 -14.76
C ARG A 262 -18.83 26.74 -15.69
N GLY A 263 -19.74 27.56 -15.16
CA GLY A 263 -20.88 28.08 -15.92
C GLY A 263 -22.20 27.33 -15.70
N ILE A 264 -22.23 26.25 -14.90
CA ILE A 264 -23.49 25.64 -14.48
C ILE A 264 -24.00 26.37 -13.24
N ASP A 265 -25.26 26.76 -13.29
CA ASP A 265 -25.97 27.42 -12.20
C ASP A 265 -26.78 26.38 -11.41
N PRO A 266 -26.32 25.97 -10.19
CA PRO A 266 -27.08 25.01 -9.40
C PRO A 266 -28.36 25.67 -8.86
N ILE A 267 -29.47 24.95 -8.85
CA ILE A 267 -30.69 25.39 -8.19
C ILE A 267 -30.51 25.25 -6.70
N THR A 268 -30.21 26.36 -6.03
CA THR A 268 -30.00 26.41 -4.57
C THR A 268 -31.24 26.91 -3.82
N ASP A 269 -32.24 27.39 -4.55
CA ASP A 269 -33.53 27.85 -4.04
C ASP A 269 -34.66 27.00 -4.61
N ARG A 270 -35.54 26.51 -3.73
CA ARG A 270 -36.67 25.66 -4.08
C ARG A 270 -37.71 26.41 -4.91
N GLU A 271 -37.99 27.68 -4.57
CA GLU A 271 -38.99 28.49 -5.27
C GLU A 271 -38.59 28.73 -6.74
N ARG A 272 -37.29 29.00 -6.97
CA ARG A 272 -36.71 29.07 -8.30
C ARG A 272 -36.85 27.73 -9.05
N GLY A 273 -36.58 26.60 -8.35
CA GLY A 273 -36.75 25.27 -8.95
C GLY A 273 -38.19 24.98 -9.36
N LEU A 274 -39.17 25.34 -8.53
CA LEU A 274 -40.57 25.19 -8.80
C LEU A 274 -41.04 26.12 -9.96
N ALA A 275 -40.54 27.35 -10.00
CA ALA A 275 -40.84 28.26 -11.12
C ALA A 275 -40.36 27.71 -12.49
N LEU A 276 -39.11 27.15 -12.50
CA LEU A 276 -38.59 26.47 -13.71
C LEU A 276 -39.42 25.24 -14.08
N LEU A 277 -39.84 24.45 -13.10
CA LEU A 277 -40.71 23.29 -13.32
C LEU A 277 -42.05 23.71 -13.92
N ASP A 278 -42.69 24.75 -13.37
CA ASP A 278 -43.95 25.27 -13.82
C ASP A 278 -43.84 25.85 -15.25
N GLN A 279 -42.72 26.45 -15.61
CA GLN A 279 -42.46 26.98 -16.94
C GLN A 279 -42.50 25.88 -18.01
N ILE A 280 -42.01 24.66 -17.70
CA ILE A 280 -41.83 23.60 -18.71
C ILE A 280 -42.93 22.54 -18.73
N LYS A 281 -43.70 22.37 -17.66
CA LYS A 281 -44.63 21.22 -17.49
C LYS A 281 -45.72 21.09 -18.54
N ASN A 282 -46.10 22.18 -19.19
CA ASN A 282 -47.21 22.21 -20.15
C ASN A 282 -46.73 22.31 -21.60
N PHE A 283 -45.42 22.33 -21.84
CA PHE A 283 -44.85 22.47 -23.19
C PHE A 283 -44.24 21.17 -23.65
N PRO A 284 -44.13 20.89 -24.93
CA PRO A 284 -43.51 19.67 -25.42
C PRO A 284 -41.99 19.75 -25.31
N PHE A 285 -41.38 18.61 -25.01
CA PHE A 285 -39.91 18.43 -25.11
C PHE A 285 -39.54 18.30 -26.58
N THR A 286 -38.53 19.02 -27.04
CA THR A 286 -38.03 18.97 -28.42
C THR A 286 -36.57 18.62 -28.45
N VAL A 287 -36.19 17.59 -29.22
CA VAL A 287 -34.77 17.20 -29.40
C VAL A 287 -34.08 18.20 -30.32
N THR A 288 -33.09 18.92 -29.78
CA THR A 288 -32.37 19.98 -30.52
C THR A 288 -31.13 19.44 -31.22
N ASP A 289 -30.46 18.44 -30.66
CA ASP A 289 -29.28 17.82 -31.28
C ASP A 289 -29.07 16.38 -30.81
N VAL A 290 -28.52 15.57 -31.73
CA VAL A 290 -28.12 14.19 -31.44
C VAL A 290 -26.70 13.98 -31.98
N THR A 291 -25.73 13.83 -31.08
CA THR A 291 -24.34 13.63 -31.45
C THR A 291 -23.89 12.25 -31.03
N LYS A 292 -23.39 11.46 -31.99
CA LYS A 292 -22.77 10.14 -31.72
C LYS A 292 -21.27 10.23 -31.98
N LYS A 293 -20.46 9.91 -30.94
CA LYS A 293 -19.01 9.89 -31.02
C LYS A 293 -18.48 8.50 -30.69
N GLU A 294 -17.65 7.96 -31.56
CA GLU A 294 -16.93 6.71 -31.28
C GLU A 294 -15.66 7.00 -30.51
N GLY A 295 -15.41 6.14 -29.55
CA GLY A 295 -14.22 6.16 -28.69
C GLY A 295 -13.57 4.80 -28.62
N ARG A 296 -12.32 4.80 -28.18
CA ARG A 296 -11.55 3.59 -27.93
C ARG A 296 -10.99 3.62 -26.52
N GLU A 297 -11.11 2.51 -25.81
CA GLU A 297 -10.58 2.33 -24.47
C GLU A 297 -9.48 1.27 -24.52
N ALA A 298 -8.25 1.70 -24.26
CA ALA A 298 -7.10 0.79 -24.21
C ALA A 298 -7.20 -0.17 -23.01
N PRO A 299 -6.55 -1.34 -23.10
CA PRO A 299 -6.42 -2.25 -21.96
C PRO A 299 -5.85 -1.55 -20.74
N LEU A 300 -6.27 -2.02 -19.57
CA LEU A 300 -5.71 -1.58 -18.31
C LEU A 300 -4.21 -1.89 -18.27
N ARG A 301 -3.40 -0.99 -17.70
CA ARG A 301 -1.96 -1.20 -17.56
C ARG A 301 -1.65 -2.42 -16.69
N LEU A 302 -0.48 -3.01 -16.88
CA LEU A 302 0.03 -4.06 -16.00
C LEU A 302 0.11 -3.56 -14.54
N PHE A 303 0.33 -4.48 -13.63
CA PHE A 303 0.44 -4.15 -12.22
C PHE A 303 1.86 -3.75 -11.83
N ASP A 304 1.97 -2.64 -11.12
CA ASP A 304 2.98 -2.41 -10.09
C ASP A 304 2.44 -2.90 -8.72
N LEU A 305 3.27 -2.82 -7.68
CA LEU A 305 2.85 -3.27 -6.35
C LEU A 305 1.64 -2.48 -5.82
N THR A 306 1.64 -1.16 -5.98
CA THR A 306 0.58 -0.31 -5.46
C THR A 306 -0.77 -0.59 -6.13
N SER A 307 -0.79 -0.66 -7.45
CA SER A 307 -2.03 -0.94 -8.20
C SER A 307 -2.56 -2.34 -7.91
N LEU A 308 -1.68 -3.33 -7.69
CA LEU A 308 -2.08 -4.67 -7.27
C LEU A 308 -2.70 -4.65 -5.86
N GLN A 309 -2.08 -3.96 -4.91
CA GLN A 309 -2.62 -3.80 -3.55
C GLN A 309 -3.98 -3.10 -3.55
N VAL A 310 -4.13 -2.05 -4.36
CA VAL A 310 -5.40 -1.34 -4.53
C VAL A 310 -6.49 -2.26 -5.07
N GLU A 311 -6.19 -3.03 -6.11
CA GLU A 311 -7.15 -3.94 -6.74
C GLU A 311 -7.55 -5.08 -5.79
N CYS A 312 -6.58 -5.67 -5.07
CA CYS A 312 -6.83 -6.70 -4.07
C CYS A 312 -7.67 -6.19 -2.89
N ASN A 313 -7.41 -4.96 -2.43
CA ASN A 313 -8.19 -4.35 -1.36
C ASN A 313 -9.64 -4.09 -1.80
N LYS A 314 -9.84 -3.57 -3.02
CA LYS A 314 -11.17 -3.31 -3.59
C LYS A 314 -11.98 -4.60 -3.74
N LYS A 315 -11.40 -5.64 -4.35
CA LYS A 315 -12.11 -6.88 -4.71
C LYS A 315 -12.23 -7.90 -3.57
N PHE A 316 -11.20 -7.99 -2.74
CA PHE A 316 -11.09 -9.07 -1.75
C PHE A 316 -10.96 -8.56 -0.31
N ALA A 317 -10.93 -7.25 -0.11
CA ALA A 317 -10.68 -6.58 1.18
C ALA A 317 -9.32 -6.97 1.82
N TYR A 318 -8.36 -7.46 1.03
CA TYR A 318 -7.01 -7.75 1.52
C TYR A 318 -6.29 -6.45 1.89
N SER A 319 -5.54 -6.47 2.98
CA SER A 319 -4.69 -5.35 3.34
C SER A 319 -3.49 -5.23 2.39
N ALA A 320 -2.82 -4.10 2.41
CA ALA A 320 -1.60 -3.88 1.63
C ALA A 320 -0.50 -4.87 2.02
N ASP A 321 -0.38 -5.19 3.31
CA ASP A 321 0.60 -6.14 3.85
C ASP A 321 0.26 -7.60 3.47
N GLU A 322 -1.02 -7.98 3.58
CA GLU A 322 -1.48 -9.31 3.12
C GLU A 322 -1.21 -9.50 1.64
N THR A 323 -1.56 -8.51 0.80
CA THR A 323 -1.29 -8.56 -0.64
C THR A 323 0.20 -8.71 -0.93
N LEU A 324 1.05 -7.95 -0.22
CA LEU A 324 2.51 -8.05 -0.38
C LEU A 324 3.02 -9.45 -0.01
N LYS A 325 2.54 -10.05 1.07
CA LYS A 325 2.89 -11.41 1.48
C LYS A 325 2.46 -12.45 0.45
N ILE A 326 1.25 -12.30 -0.10
CA ILE A 326 0.71 -13.22 -1.11
C ILE A 326 1.55 -13.15 -2.38
N ILE A 327 1.81 -11.96 -2.92
CA ILE A 327 2.59 -11.83 -4.16
C ILE A 327 4.06 -12.23 -3.95
N GLN A 328 4.62 -12.01 -2.77
CA GLN A 328 5.95 -12.51 -2.40
C GLN A 328 5.99 -14.04 -2.45
N SER A 329 4.96 -14.71 -1.94
CA SER A 329 4.84 -16.18 -2.02
C SER A 329 4.71 -16.66 -3.46
N LEU A 330 3.93 -15.98 -4.32
CA LEU A 330 3.82 -16.31 -5.76
C LEU A 330 5.17 -16.16 -6.49
N TYR A 331 5.93 -15.14 -6.14
CA TYR A 331 7.29 -14.95 -6.66
C TYR A 331 8.23 -16.09 -6.20
N GLU A 332 8.21 -16.47 -4.93
CA GLU A 332 9.02 -17.57 -4.38
C GLU A 332 8.66 -18.93 -4.99
N LYS A 333 7.39 -19.13 -5.34
CA LYS A 333 6.88 -20.27 -6.13
C LYS A 333 7.22 -20.17 -7.62
N LYS A 334 7.89 -19.09 -8.06
CA LYS A 334 8.29 -18.82 -9.45
C LYS A 334 7.14 -18.73 -10.46
N VAL A 335 5.92 -18.43 -10.01
CA VAL A 335 4.76 -18.26 -10.90
C VAL A 335 4.46 -16.81 -11.27
N ALA A 336 4.99 -15.86 -10.51
CA ALA A 336 4.95 -14.42 -10.80
C ALA A 336 6.34 -13.81 -10.72
N THR A 337 6.55 -12.66 -11.38
CA THR A 337 7.80 -11.90 -11.35
C THR A 337 7.94 -11.14 -10.03
N TYR A 338 9.07 -10.45 -9.84
CA TYR A 338 9.40 -9.75 -8.60
C TYR A 338 8.33 -8.73 -8.21
N PRO A 339 7.86 -8.74 -6.94
CA PRO A 339 6.65 -8.00 -6.56
C PRO A 339 6.87 -6.53 -6.19
N ARG A 340 8.08 -6.13 -5.77
CA ARG A 340 8.31 -4.78 -5.23
C ARG A 340 8.72 -3.80 -6.32
N VAL A 341 7.84 -3.62 -7.28
CA VAL A 341 8.08 -2.80 -8.47
C VAL A 341 7.19 -1.55 -8.46
N ASP A 342 7.69 -0.47 -9.05
CA ASP A 342 7.04 0.84 -9.13
C ASP A 342 6.60 1.20 -10.56
N THR A 343 6.82 0.31 -11.52
CA THR A 343 6.44 0.51 -12.91
C THR A 343 5.35 -0.45 -13.39
N THR A 344 4.54 0.01 -14.32
CA THR A 344 3.50 -0.77 -15.02
C THR A 344 3.94 -1.17 -16.43
N TYR A 345 5.23 -1.00 -16.76
CA TYR A 345 5.79 -1.26 -18.08
C TYR A 345 6.70 -2.48 -18.09
N LEU A 346 6.86 -3.07 -19.28
CA LEU A 346 7.82 -4.13 -19.57
C LEU A 346 8.99 -3.55 -20.39
N SER A 347 10.17 -4.13 -20.21
CA SER A 347 11.31 -3.91 -21.08
C SER A 347 11.16 -4.68 -22.39
N ASP A 348 11.82 -4.23 -23.43
CA ASP A 348 11.72 -4.81 -24.79
C ASP A 348 12.19 -6.27 -24.86
N ASP A 349 13.14 -6.68 -24.02
CA ASP A 349 13.66 -8.05 -23.92
C ASP A 349 12.65 -9.07 -23.38
N ILE A 350 11.56 -8.60 -22.76
CA ILE A 350 10.45 -9.46 -22.31
C ILE A 350 9.51 -9.80 -23.47
N TYR A 351 9.41 -8.94 -24.50
CA TYR A 351 8.46 -9.15 -25.59
C TYR A 351 8.60 -10.51 -26.29
N PRO A 352 9.82 -10.97 -26.66
CA PRO A 352 10.01 -12.30 -27.28
C PRO A 352 9.57 -13.47 -26.39
N LYS A 353 9.51 -13.28 -25.06
CA LYS A 353 9.14 -14.30 -24.08
C LYS A 353 7.62 -14.39 -23.88
N CYS A 354 6.87 -13.33 -24.25
CA CYS A 354 5.42 -13.26 -24.03
C CYS A 354 4.62 -14.42 -24.65
N PRO A 355 4.92 -14.90 -25.88
CA PRO A 355 4.22 -16.06 -26.43
C PRO A 355 4.39 -17.33 -25.58
N GLY A 356 5.59 -17.55 -25.05
CA GLY A 356 5.89 -18.67 -24.15
C GLY A 356 5.15 -18.56 -22.81
N ILE A 357 5.10 -17.34 -22.25
CA ILE A 357 4.35 -17.05 -21.02
C ILE A 357 2.86 -17.33 -21.22
N LEU A 358 2.26 -16.83 -22.32
CA LEU A 358 0.86 -17.04 -22.63
C LEU A 358 0.53 -18.54 -22.79
N LYS A 359 1.39 -19.31 -23.47
CA LYS A 359 1.26 -20.77 -23.63
C LYS A 359 1.31 -21.50 -22.29
N GLY A 360 2.05 -20.99 -21.30
CA GLY A 360 2.15 -21.55 -19.96
C GLY A 360 0.89 -21.33 -19.11
N LEU A 361 0.03 -20.36 -19.46
CA LEU A 361 -1.22 -20.06 -18.74
C LEU A 361 -2.35 -20.99 -19.16
N ARG A 362 -2.21 -22.31 -18.89
CA ARG A 362 -3.13 -23.36 -19.34
C ARG A 362 -4.58 -23.16 -18.83
N ASP A 363 -4.77 -22.69 -17.60
CA ASP A 363 -6.09 -22.46 -17.03
C ASP A 363 -6.85 -21.28 -17.71
N TYR A 364 -6.15 -20.53 -18.58
CA TYR A 364 -6.67 -19.38 -19.32
C TYR A 364 -6.72 -19.63 -20.82
N GLU A 365 -6.72 -20.89 -21.26
CA GLU A 365 -6.66 -21.25 -22.67
C GLU A 365 -7.75 -20.58 -23.51
N THR A 366 -8.96 -20.47 -22.99
CA THR A 366 -10.07 -19.76 -23.66
C THR A 366 -9.68 -18.33 -24.07
N PHE A 367 -8.83 -17.66 -23.28
CA PHE A 367 -8.39 -16.29 -23.55
C PHE A 367 -7.05 -16.22 -24.27
N THR A 368 -6.20 -17.23 -24.16
CA THR A 368 -4.89 -17.25 -24.82
C THR A 368 -4.93 -17.86 -26.21
N ALA A 369 -5.89 -18.76 -26.50
CA ALA A 369 -6.04 -19.38 -27.81
C ALA A 369 -6.16 -18.37 -28.98
N PRO A 370 -6.93 -17.27 -28.89
CA PRO A 370 -7.01 -16.26 -29.95
C PRO A 370 -5.67 -15.54 -30.24
N LEU A 371 -4.75 -15.55 -29.28
CA LEU A 371 -3.43 -14.91 -29.36
C LEU A 371 -2.36 -15.88 -29.88
N THR A 372 -2.65 -17.19 -29.90
CA THR A 372 -1.70 -18.24 -30.29
C THR A 372 -1.51 -18.24 -31.81
N GLY A 373 -0.24 -18.23 -32.26
CA GLY A 373 0.09 -18.26 -33.69
C GLY A 373 -0.05 -16.92 -34.41
N THR A 374 -0.43 -15.85 -33.71
CA THR A 374 -0.48 -14.49 -34.24
C THR A 374 0.66 -13.64 -33.67
N ALA A 375 1.04 -12.58 -34.42
CA ALA A 375 2.00 -11.61 -33.88
C ALA A 375 1.29 -10.81 -32.76
N LEU A 376 1.86 -10.87 -31.55
CA LEU A 376 1.32 -10.15 -30.41
C LEU A 376 1.41 -8.62 -30.62
N LEU A 377 0.44 -7.90 -30.14
CA LEU A 377 0.43 -6.44 -30.19
C LEU A 377 1.57 -5.89 -29.30
N LYS A 378 2.57 -5.23 -29.91
CA LYS A 378 3.64 -4.52 -29.20
C LYS A 378 3.27 -3.05 -29.04
N SER A 379 2.64 -2.69 -27.94
CA SER A 379 2.25 -1.31 -27.66
C SER A 379 3.30 -0.59 -26.83
N LYS A 380 3.62 0.67 -27.17
CA LYS A 380 4.44 1.57 -26.33
C LYS A 380 3.81 1.88 -24.97
N LYS A 381 2.51 1.62 -24.81
CA LYS A 381 1.83 1.73 -23.50
C LYS A 381 2.16 0.56 -22.56
N VAL A 382 2.77 -0.51 -23.08
CA VAL A 382 3.15 -1.72 -22.35
C VAL A 382 4.65 -1.90 -22.34
N PHE A 383 5.33 -1.72 -23.50
CA PHE A 383 6.77 -1.91 -23.67
C PHE A 383 7.46 -0.56 -23.86
N ASP A 384 8.20 -0.13 -22.83
CA ASP A 384 8.95 1.13 -22.84
C ASP A 384 10.13 1.05 -21.86
N ASN A 385 11.33 0.83 -22.38
CA ASN A 385 12.56 0.74 -21.57
C ASN A 385 12.82 1.99 -20.74
N SER A 386 12.39 3.17 -21.20
CA SER A 386 12.60 4.42 -20.46
C SER A 386 11.74 4.54 -19.18
N LYS A 387 10.73 3.68 -19.05
CA LYS A 387 9.81 3.62 -17.92
C LYS A 387 10.06 2.44 -16.99
N VAL A 388 11.08 1.62 -17.29
CA VAL A 388 11.52 0.52 -16.43
C VAL A 388 12.79 0.97 -15.72
N THR A 389 12.73 1.00 -14.39
CA THR A 389 13.85 1.38 -13.51
C THR A 389 14.63 0.14 -13.08
N ASP A 390 14.35 -0.36 -11.89
CA ASP A 390 15.04 -1.50 -11.27
C ASP A 390 14.48 -2.84 -11.78
N HIS A 391 13.17 -2.92 -11.96
CA HIS A 391 12.42 -4.11 -12.39
C HIS A 391 11.23 -3.71 -13.26
N HIS A 392 10.80 -4.62 -14.15
CA HIS A 392 9.58 -4.45 -14.94
C HIS A 392 8.31 -4.77 -14.13
N ALA A 393 7.13 -4.48 -14.70
CA ALA A 393 5.82 -4.75 -14.11
C ALA A 393 5.64 -6.21 -13.65
N ILE A 394 4.71 -6.43 -12.73
CA ILE A 394 4.35 -7.77 -12.23
C ILE A 394 3.58 -8.51 -13.32
N ILE A 395 4.13 -9.65 -13.76
CA ILE A 395 3.53 -10.53 -14.77
C ILE A 395 3.67 -12.01 -14.36
N PRO A 396 2.89 -12.93 -14.96
CA PRO A 396 3.15 -14.36 -14.81
C PRO A 396 4.50 -14.74 -15.44
N THR A 397 5.12 -15.81 -14.97
CA THR A 397 6.35 -16.36 -15.55
C THR A 397 6.13 -17.37 -16.67
N GLY A 398 4.88 -17.83 -16.85
CA GLY A 398 4.54 -18.95 -17.73
C GLY A 398 4.67 -20.33 -17.09
N GLN A 399 5.13 -20.41 -15.85
CA GLN A 399 5.06 -21.66 -15.07
C GLN A 399 3.61 -21.91 -14.63
N HIS A 400 3.14 -23.13 -14.82
CA HIS A 400 1.81 -23.51 -14.37
C HIS A 400 1.76 -23.54 -12.83
N PRO A 401 0.87 -22.76 -12.18
CA PRO A 401 0.81 -22.65 -10.74
C PRO A 401 0.32 -23.98 -10.11
N GLN A 402 1.11 -24.51 -9.17
CA GLN A 402 0.75 -25.68 -8.39
C GLN A 402 0.64 -25.32 -6.91
N ASN A 403 -0.27 -25.98 -6.21
CA ASN A 403 -0.43 -25.85 -4.75
C ASN A 403 -0.62 -24.39 -4.27
N LEU A 404 -1.42 -23.62 -5.00
CA LEU A 404 -1.81 -22.28 -4.57
C LEU A 404 -2.96 -22.36 -3.55
N THR A 405 -2.84 -21.55 -2.49
CA THR A 405 -3.97 -21.25 -1.61
C THR A 405 -5.04 -20.46 -2.37
N ASP A 406 -6.27 -20.40 -1.84
CA ASP A 406 -7.33 -19.61 -2.47
C ASP A 406 -6.99 -18.12 -2.60
N MET A 407 -6.28 -17.57 -1.61
CA MET A 407 -5.82 -16.17 -1.66
C MET A 407 -4.79 -15.98 -2.77
N GLU A 408 -3.80 -16.86 -2.87
CA GLU A 408 -2.79 -16.82 -3.93
C GLU A 408 -3.41 -17.00 -5.31
N ARG A 409 -4.38 -17.90 -5.46
CA ARG A 409 -5.10 -18.14 -6.71
C ARG A 409 -5.84 -16.88 -7.18
N ARG A 410 -6.54 -16.18 -6.27
CA ARG A 410 -7.23 -14.92 -6.58
C ARG A 410 -6.29 -13.83 -7.04
N VAL A 411 -5.15 -13.68 -6.38
CA VAL A 411 -4.14 -12.66 -6.76
C VAL A 411 -3.47 -13.03 -8.07
N PHE A 412 -3.14 -14.31 -8.28
CA PHE A 412 -2.60 -14.80 -9.54
C PHE A 412 -3.58 -14.59 -10.71
N ASP A 413 -4.87 -14.85 -10.51
CA ASP A 413 -5.92 -14.60 -11.52
C ASP A 413 -5.96 -13.15 -11.97
N LEU A 414 -5.85 -12.20 -11.04
CA LEU A 414 -5.75 -10.77 -11.39
C LEU A 414 -4.56 -10.48 -12.28
N ILE A 415 -3.38 -11.03 -11.94
CA ILE A 415 -2.13 -10.80 -12.67
C ILE A 415 -2.21 -11.44 -14.05
N ALA A 416 -2.67 -12.69 -14.15
CA ALA A 416 -2.78 -13.42 -15.41
C ALA A 416 -3.75 -12.74 -16.37
N ARG A 417 -4.97 -12.40 -15.92
CA ARG A 417 -5.96 -11.68 -16.74
C ARG A 417 -5.45 -10.34 -17.21
N ARG A 418 -4.78 -9.57 -16.34
CA ARG A 418 -4.22 -8.27 -16.69
C ARG A 418 -3.12 -8.40 -17.75
N PHE A 419 -2.27 -9.43 -17.65
CA PHE A 419 -1.22 -9.73 -18.63
C PHE A 419 -1.81 -10.16 -19.98
N ILE A 420 -2.83 -11.01 -20.00
CA ILE A 420 -3.48 -11.43 -21.25
C ILE A 420 -4.15 -10.23 -21.95
N ALA A 421 -4.84 -9.39 -21.17
CA ALA A 421 -5.62 -8.28 -21.68
C ALA A 421 -4.81 -7.25 -22.48
N VAL A 422 -3.52 -7.03 -22.15
CA VAL A 422 -2.69 -6.04 -22.86
C VAL A 422 -2.35 -6.43 -24.30
N PHE A 423 -2.59 -7.67 -24.70
CA PHE A 423 -2.42 -8.16 -26.07
C PHE A 423 -3.71 -8.18 -26.89
N TYR A 424 -4.84 -7.86 -26.25
CA TYR A 424 -6.14 -7.74 -26.93
C TYR A 424 -6.32 -6.35 -27.52
N PRO A 425 -7.20 -6.21 -28.54
CA PRO A 425 -7.54 -4.91 -29.11
C PRO A 425 -8.25 -4.00 -28.10
N ASP A 426 -8.23 -2.71 -28.36
CA ASP A 426 -8.97 -1.72 -27.61
C ASP A 426 -10.47 -2.05 -27.61
N CYS A 427 -11.17 -1.77 -26.52
CA CYS A 427 -12.61 -1.77 -26.48
C CYS A 427 -13.13 -0.56 -27.28
N LYS A 428 -13.98 -0.79 -28.28
CA LYS A 428 -14.64 0.27 -29.04
C LYS A 428 -16.03 0.52 -28.48
N PHE A 429 -16.33 1.77 -28.26
CA PHE A 429 -17.64 2.20 -27.76
C PHE A 429 -18.15 3.43 -28.51
N ALA A 430 -19.45 3.63 -28.48
CA ALA A 430 -20.09 4.86 -28.95
C ALA A 430 -20.73 5.58 -27.77
N THR A 431 -20.45 6.87 -27.64
CA THR A 431 -21.16 7.76 -26.72
C THR A 431 -22.19 8.58 -27.54
N THR A 432 -23.44 8.41 -27.17
CA THR A 432 -24.55 9.20 -27.76
C THR A 432 -24.91 10.29 -26.77
N THR A 433 -24.82 11.53 -27.19
CA THR A 433 -25.28 12.69 -26.42
C THR A 433 -26.53 13.26 -27.15
N VAL A 434 -27.60 13.36 -26.40
CA VAL A 434 -28.86 13.94 -26.89
C VAL A 434 -29.10 15.24 -26.13
N LEU A 435 -29.24 16.32 -26.83
CA LEU A 435 -29.69 17.60 -26.32
C LEU A 435 -31.15 17.82 -26.66
N GLY A 436 -31.89 18.36 -25.75
CA GLY A 436 -33.27 18.76 -25.97
C GLY A 436 -33.57 20.08 -25.27
N GLU A 437 -34.70 20.65 -25.55
CA GLU A 437 -35.13 21.96 -25.04
C GLU A 437 -36.63 21.97 -24.73
N VAL A 438 -36.98 22.64 -23.65
CA VAL A 438 -38.36 23.02 -23.34
C VAL A 438 -38.34 24.48 -22.87
N GLU A 439 -39.06 25.38 -23.57
CA GLU A 439 -39.14 26.81 -23.18
C GLU A 439 -37.80 27.43 -22.82
N SER A 440 -36.81 27.31 -23.71
CA SER A 440 -35.43 27.84 -23.56
C SER A 440 -34.60 27.17 -22.48
N ILE A 441 -35.08 26.12 -21.81
CA ILE A 441 -34.29 25.33 -20.87
C ILE A 441 -33.69 24.14 -21.60
N GLU A 442 -32.35 24.10 -21.67
CA GLU A 442 -31.62 23.00 -22.27
C GLU A 442 -31.58 21.76 -21.36
N PHE A 443 -31.74 20.59 -21.96
CA PHE A 443 -31.63 19.29 -21.29
C PHE A 443 -30.65 18.38 -22.00
N LYS A 444 -29.99 17.50 -21.23
CA LYS A 444 -29.00 16.56 -21.77
C LYS A 444 -29.22 15.14 -21.22
N ALA A 445 -29.14 14.19 -22.12
CA ALA A 445 -28.96 12.78 -21.79
C ALA A 445 -27.69 12.25 -22.48
N THR A 446 -26.98 11.33 -21.83
CA THR A 446 -25.81 10.69 -22.41
C THR A 446 -25.91 9.19 -22.20
N GLY A 447 -25.68 8.44 -23.27
CA GLY A 447 -25.61 6.99 -23.23
C GLY A 447 -24.27 6.49 -23.78
N LYS A 448 -23.87 5.31 -23.33
CA LYS A 448 -22.66 4.61 -23.80
C LYS A 448 -23.05 3.21 -24.26
N GLN A 449 -22.65 2.85 -25.46
CA GLN A 449 -22.85 1.53 -26.05
C GLN A 449 -21.50 0.92 -26.39
N ILE A 450 -21.25 -0.30 -25.95
CA ILE A 450 -20.06 -1.05 -26.35
C ILE A 450 -20.32 -1.64 -27.74
N LEU A 451 -19.47 -1.30 -28.71
CA LEU A 451 -19.53 -1.80 -30.10
C LEU A 451 -18.73 -3.09 -30.25
N GLU A 452 -17.49 -3.06 -29.75
CA GLU A 452 -16.58 -4.21 -29.72
C GLU A 452 -15.95 -4.29 -28.34
N PRO A 453 -16.15 -5.37 -27.57
CA PRO A 453 -15.69 -5.43 -26.18
C PRO A 453 -14.15 -5.49 -26.06
N GLY A 454 -13.42 -5.96 -27.10
CA GLY A 454 -11.97 -6.02 -27.08
C GLY A 454 -11.42 -6.74 -25.84
N TRP A 455 -10.48 -6.12 -25.15
CA TRP A 455 -9.84 -6.66 -23.94
C TRP A 455 -10.82 -6.92 -22.77
N ARG A 456 -12.01 -6.30 -22.78
CA ARG A 456 -13.00 -6.44 -21.69
C ARG A 456 -13.52 -7.87 -21.57
N VAL A 457 -13.49 -8.67 -22.64
CA VAL A 457 -13.91 -10.09 -22.62
C VAL A 457 -13.16 -10.93 -21.59
N ILE A 458 -11.90 -10.53 -21.26
CA ILE A 458 -11.04 -11.22 -20.30
C ILE A 458 -11.62 -11.16 -18.88
N PHE A 459 -12.34 -10.08 -18.55
CA PHE A 459 -12.86 -9.83 -17.21
C PHE A 459 -14.32 -10.26 -17.03
N GLY A 460 -14.94 -10.78 -18.10
CA GLY A 460 -16.36 -11.16 -18.12
C GLY A 460 -17.31 -9.94 -18.20
N THR A 461 -18.57 -10.19 -18.46
CA THR A 461 -19.62 -9.17 -18.32
C THR A 461 -19.67 -8.76 -16.85
N PRO A 462 -19.84 -7.47 -16.52
CA PRO A 462 -19.94 -7.03 -15.13
C PRO A 462 -21.19 -7.64 -14.48
N SER A 463 -21.08 -8.85 -13.94
CA SER A 463 -22.10 -9.40 -13.08
C SER A 463 -21.90 -8.79 -11.70
N VAL A 464 -22.78 -7.92 -11.29
CA VAL A 464 -22.88 -7.37 -9.94
C VAL A 464 -21.58 -6.68 -9.45
N GLN A 465 -21.20 -5.59 -10.11
CA GLN A 465 -20.32 -4.60 -9.47
C GLN A 465 -21.10 -4.00 -8.30
N SER A 466 -20.42 -3.80 -7.16
CA SER A 466 -21.03 -3.10 -6.04
C SER A 466 -21.50 -1.71 -6.50
N GLN A 467 -22.61 -1.22 -5.96
CA GLN A 467 -23.11 0.14 -6.29
C GLN A 467 -22.02 1.23 -6.17
N GLU A 468 -21.05 1.02 -5.28
CA GLU A 468 -19.91 1.92 -5.04
C GLU A 468 -18.91 1.96 -6.22
N GLU A 469 -18.67 0.82 -6.91
CA GLU A 469 -17.81 0.79 -8.11
C GLU A 469 -18.50 1.40 -9.33
N LYS A 470 -19.83 1.34 -9.37
CA LYS A 470 -20.65 1.98 -10.40
C LYS A 470 -20.61 3.51 -10.29
N GLU A 471 -20.68 4.04 -9.06
CA GLU A 471 -20.59 5.48 -8.79
C GLU A 471 -19.19 6.07 -9.06
N GLU A 472 -18.10 5.31 -8.80
CA GLU A 472 -16.73 5.78 -9.07
C GLU A 472 -16.39 5.83 -10.58
N LYS A 473 -17.01 4.98 -11.39
CA LYS A 473 -16.66 4.86 -12.82
C LYS A 473 -17.62 5.59 -13.77
N GLY A 474 -18.82 5.97 -13.33
CA GLY A 474 -19.81 6.63 -14.21
C GLY A 474 -20.15 5.83 -15.48
N GLU A 475 -19.86 4.53 -15.52
CA GLU A 475 -19.78 3.73 -16.74
C GLU A 475 -20.78 2.55 -16.73
N GLU A 476 -22.05 2.81 -16.47
CA GLU A 476 -23.05 1.86 -16.89
C GLU A 476 -23.24 1.96 -18.42
N GLU A 477 -23.25 0.80 -19.06
CA GLU A 477 -23.71 0.70 -20.43
C GLU A 477 -25.19 1.11 -20.43
N ASN A 478 -25.45 2.32 -20.88
CA ASN A 478 -26.81 2.86 -21.01
C ASN A 478 -27.03 3.17 -22.48
N VAL A 479 -27.75 2.27 -23.14
CA VAL A 479 -28.08 2.44 -24.55
C VAL A 479 -29.33 3.30 -24.66
N LEU A 480 -29.17 4.52 -25.17
CA LEU A 480 -30.29 5.40 -25.40
C LEU A 480 -31.13 4.91 -26.60
N PRO A 481 -32.46 5.11 -26.59
CA PRO A 481 -33.30 4.96 -27.78
C PRO A 481 -32.80 5.80 -28.96
N ALA A 482 -33.17 5.44 -30.16
CA ALA A 482 -32.85 6.24 -31.32
C ALA A 482 -33.71 7.53 -31.30
N PHE A 483 -33.03 8.66 -31.09
CA PHE A 483 -33.63 9.99 -31.15
C PHE A 483 -33.32 10.64 -32.48
N VAL A 484 -34.27 11.48 -32.95
CA VAL A 484 -34.14 12.23 -34.21
C VAL A 484 -34.19 13.72 -33.89
N LYS A 485 -33.25 14.49 -34.46
CA LYS A 485 -33.27 15.95 -34.32
C LYS A 485 -34.59 16.53 -34.83
N GLY A 486 -35.20 17.38 -34.02
CA GLY A 486 -36.49 18.01 -34.30
C GLY A 486 -37.72 17.19 -33.87
N GLU A 487 -37.53 15.95 -33.36
CA GLU A 487 -38.67 15.22 -32.77
C GLU A 487 -39.14 15.93 -31.50
N SER A 488 -40.46 15.94 -31.29
CA SER A 488 -41.07 16.62 -30.16
C SER A 488 -42.26 15.80 -29.63
N GLY A 489 -42.50 15.90 -28.33
CA GLY A 489 -43.58 15.16 -27.69
C GLY A 489 -43.75 15.44 -26.21
N PRO A 490 -44.76 14.80 -25.59
CA PRO A 490 -45.02 14.96 -24.18
C PRO A 490 -43.88 14.37 -23.34
N HIS A 491 -43.57 15.02 -22.22
CA HIS A 491 -42.56 14.61 -21.28
C HIS A 491 -43.09 14.75 -19.84
N VAL A 492 -42.33 14.18 -18.88
CA VAL A 492 -42.70 14.24 -17.45
C VAL A 492 -41.52 14.88 -16.71
N PRO A 493 -41.61 16.21 -16.46
CA PRO A 493 -40.58 16.91 -15.70
C PRO A 493 -40.81 16.75 -14.20
N ASP A 494 -39.71 16.72 -13.41
CA ASP A 494 -39.73 16.64 -11.98
C ASP A 494 -38.50 17.34 -11.36
N LEU A 495 -38.67 17.81 -10.13
CA LEU A 495 -37.64 18.53 -9.36
C LEU A 495 -37.13 17.65 -8.21
N TYR A 496 -35.91 17.14 -8.37
CA TYR A 496 -35.30 16.24 -7.43
C TYR A 496 -34.49 17.00 -6.36
N GLU A 497 -34.87 16.82 -5.10
CA GLU A 497 -34.11 17.35 -3.96
C GLU A 497 -32.82 16.53 -3.74
N LYS A 498 -31.71 17.21 -3.57
CA LYS A 498 -30.39 16.64 -3.32
C LYS A 498 -29.69 17.38 -2.19
N TRP A 499 -28.77 16.68 -1.57
CA TRP A 499 -27.88 17.24 -0.55
C TRP A 499 -26.43 16.94 -0.90
N THR A 500 -25.55 17.93 -0.76
CA THR A 500 -24.11 17.68 -0.91
C THR A 500 -23.69 16.65 0.13
N GLN A 501 -22.77 15.78 -0.26
CA GLN A 501 -22.26 14.71 0.59
C GLN A 501 -20.83 15.01 1.01
N PRO A 502 -20.43 14.66 2.26
CA PRO A 502 -19.04 14.75 2.67
C PRO A 502 -18.18 13.80 1.85
N PRO A 503 -16.87 14.08 1.74
CA PRO A 503 -15.95 13.12 1.12
C PRO A 503 -15.95 11.81 1.90
N ARG A 504 -15.73 10.69 1.22
CA ARG A 504 -15.70 9.38 1.87
C ARG A 504 -14.43 9.22 2.72
N PRO A 505 -14.50 8.49 3.85
CA PRO A 505 -13.30 8.10 4.61
C PRO A 505 -12.32 7.33 3.72
N TYR A 506 -11.03 7.40 4.05
CA TYR A 506 -10.05 6.56 3.35
C TYR A 506 -10.28 5.07 3.63
N THR A 507 -10.13 4.26 2.60
CA THR A 507 -9.83 2.82 2.70
C THR A 507 -8.33 2.63 2.47
N GLU A 508 -7.78 1.44 2.71
CA GLU A 508 -6.36 1.19 2.36
C GLU A 508 -6.08 1.44 0.87
N ALA A 509 -7.02 1.03 -0.01
CA ALA A 509 -6.92 1.29 -1.45
C ALA A 509 -6.84 2.79 -1.78
N THR A 510 -7.75 3.60 -1.22
CA THR A 510 -7.77 5.04 -1.50
C THR A 510 -6.64 5.79 -0.80
N LEU A 511 -6.17 5.32 0.36
CA LEU A 511 -4.99 5.86 1.03
C LEU A 511 -3.71 5.57 0.22
N LEU A 512 -3.52 4.35 -0.28
CA LEU A 512 -2.39 4.00 -1.15
C LEU A 512 -2.35 4.89 -2.41
N ARG A 513 -3.52 5.14 -3.03
CA ARG A 513 -3.62 6.09 -4.16
C ARG A 513 -3.32 7.52 -3.75
N ALA A 514 -3.78 7.97 -2.57
CA ALA A 514 -3.46 9.30 -2.07
C ALA A 514 -1.96 9.45 -1.79
N MET A 515 -1.30 8.42 -1.23
CA MET A 515 0.16 8.40 -1.05
C MET A 515 0.90 8.46 -2.39
N GLU A 516 0.47 7.69 -3.39
CA GLU A 516 1.05 7.65 -4.73
C GLU A 516 0.89 9.00 -5.46
N THR A 517 -0.27 9.62 -5.34
CA THR A 517 -0.58 10.89 -6.01
C THR A 517 -0.41 12.12 -5.13
N ALA A 518 0.33 12.00 -4.04
CA ALA A 518 0.50 13.09 -3.06
C ALA A 518 1.08 14.37 -3.66
N GLY A 519 1.81 14.31 -4.78
CA GLY A 519 2.24 15.48 -5.52
C GLY A 519 1.10 16.40 -5.95
N LYS A 520 -0.12 15.86 -6.15
CA LYS A 520 -1.30 16.69 -6.46
C LYS A 520 -1.74 17.60 -5.31
N LEU A 521 -1.29 17.31 -4.10
CA LEU A 521 -1.59 18.08 -2.88
C LEU A 521 -0.58 19.21 -2.64
N VAL A 522 0.49 19.27 -3.44
CA VAL A 522 1.58 20.24 -3.32
C VAL A 522 1.38 21.35 -4.36
N ASP A 523 1.44 22.59 -3.92
CA ASP A 523 1.20 23.76 -4.77
C ASP A 523 2.39 24.11 -5.67
N ASN A 524 3.61 23.82 -5.21
CA ASN A 524 4.84 24.07 -5.96
C ASN A 524 5.03 23.06 -7.08
N ASP A 525 5.13 23.52 -8.33
CA ASP A 525 5.24 22.67 -9.52
C ASP A 525 6.52 21.82 -9.53
N GLU A 526 7.65 22.34 -9.07
CA GLU A 526 8.91 21.59 -9.01
C GLU A 526 8.83 20.45 -7.97
N LEU A 527 8.24 20.71 -6.81
CA LEU A 527 8.02 19.68 -5.78
C LEU A 527 6.97 18.66 -6.23
N ARG A 528 5.95 19.13 -6.96
CA ARG A 528 4.95 18.25 -7.58
C ARG A 528 5.61 17.31 -8.58
N ASP A 529 6.52 17.79 -9.42
CA ASP A 529 7.28 16.98 -10.36
C ASP A 529 8.23 16.01 -9.65
N ALA A 530 8.85 16.41 -8.56
CA ALA A 530 9.66 15.55 -7.73
C ALA A 530 8.87 14.39 -7.10
N LEU A 531 7.59 14.61 -6.79
CA LEU A 531 6.68 13.60 -6.21
C LEU A 531 5.93 12.76 -7.26
N LYS A 532 5.98 13.12 -8.57
CA LYS A 532 5.24 12.39 -9.61
C LYS A 532 5.61 10.91 -9.71
N GLU A 533 6.87 10.58 -9.47
CA GLU A 533 7.36 9.20 -9.63
C GLU A 533 7.06 8.33 -8.41
N ASN A 534 7.23 8.87 -7.20
CA ASN A 534 7.20 8.08 -5.98
C ASN A 534 6.08 8.46 -5.00
N GLY A 535 5.48 9.65 -5.12
CA GLY A 535 4.55 10.16 -4.11
C GLY A 535 5.20 10.28 -2.73
N ILE A 536 4.46 9.98 -1.65
CA ILE A 536 5.00 9.79 -0.30
C ILE A 536 5.19 8.30 -0.01
N GLY A 537 6.44 7.94 0.28
CA GLY A 537 6.85 6.55 0.49
C GLY A 537 6.97 5.74 -0.81
N ARG A 538 7.99 4.90 -0.87
CA ARG A 538 8.15 3.96 -1.99
C ARG A 538 7.08 2.86 -1.94
N PRO A 539 6.64 2.29 -3.06
CA PRO A 539 5.66 1.21 -3.09
C PRO A 539 5.97 0.07 -2.12
N SER A 540 7.24 -0.32 -2.02
CA SER A 540 7.73 -1.38 -1.13
C SER A 540 7.56 -1.10 0.37
N THR A 541 7.46 0.18 0.79
CA THR A 541 7.40 0.59 2.19
C THR A 541 6.02 1.05 2.65
N ARG A 542 5.10 1.40 1.74
CA ARG A 542 3.77 1.93 2.09
C ARG A 542 2.97 1.00 2.99
N ALA A 543 2.97 -0.31 2.69
CA ALA A 543 2.30 -1.31 3.52
C ALA A 543 2.82 -1.30 4.96
N ALA A 544 4.14 -1.33 5.15
CA ALA A 544 4.76 -1.30 6.48
C ALA A 544 4.47 0.00 7.25
N ILE A 545 4.34 1.13 6.55
CA ILE A 545 3.97 2.42 7.14
C ILE A 545 2.53 2.36 7.65
N ILE A 546 1.57 1.88 6.85
CA ILE A 546 0.16 1.72 7.25
C ILE A 546 0.07 0.77 8.45
N GLU A 547 0.75 -0.37 8.42
CA GLU A 547 0.82 -1.30 9.56
C GLU A 547 1.42 -0.65 10.81
N THR A 548 2.40 0.24 10.65
CA THR A 548 2.96 0.98 11.78
C THR A 548 1.94 1.92 12.42
N LEU A 549 1.10 2.59 11.62
CA LEU A 549 0.02 3.43 12.13
C LEU A 549 -0.99 2.60 12.97
N PHE A 550 -1.34 1.39 12.54
CA PHE A 550 -2.15 0.46 13.33
C PHE A 550 -1.45 0.02 14.61
N LYS A 551 -0.20 -0.45 14.53
CA LYS A 551 0.60 -0.91 15.70
C LYS A 551 0.79 0.18 16.75
N ARG A 552 0.88 1.44 16.34
CA ARG A 552 0.99 2.61 17.22
C ARG A 552 -0.36 3.09 17.73
N ASN A 553 -1.46 2.45 17.33
CA ASN A 553 -2.83 2.85 17.67
C ASN A 553 -3.16 4.29 17.26
N TYR A 554 -2.60 4.76 16.15
CA TYR A 554 -2.94 6.07 15.55
C TYR A 554 -4.18 5.99 14.69
N ILE A 555 -4.43 4.83 14.08
CA ILE A 555 -5.59 4.53 13.25
C ILE A 555 -6.20 3.18 13.66
N ARG A 556 -7.47 3.02 13.35
CA ARG A 556 -8.20 1.75 13.45
C ARG A 556 -9.00 1.50 12.18
N LYS A 557 -9.40 0.26 11.96
CA LYS A 557 -10.24 -0.12 10.84
C LYS A 557 -11.69 -0.25 11.33
N GLU A 558 -12.62 0.44 10.67
CA GLU A 558 -14.05 0.27 10.85
C GLU A 558 -14.65 -0.23 9.54
N LYS A 559 -14.99 -1.52 9.49
CA LYS A 559 -15.30 -2.23 8.24
C LYS A 559 -14.12 -2.10 7.27
N LYS A 560 -14.29 -1.36 6.16
CA LYS A 560 -13.23 -1.08 5.19
C LYS A 560 -12.55 0.28 5.38
N ASN A 561 -13.14 1.15 6.22
CA ASN A 561 -12.68 2.51 6.42
C ASN A 561 -11.54 2.60 7.42
N LEU A 562 -10.62 3.50 7.17
CA LEU A 562 -9.53 3.88 8.07
C LEU A 562 -9.95 5.12 8.87
N ILE A 563 -9.99 4.98 10.18
CA ILE A 563 -10.41 6.03 11.10
C ILE A 563 -9.26 6.38 12.01
N ALA A 564 -8.96 7.66 12.17
CA ALA A 564 -7.97 8.12 13.14
C ALA A 564 -8.52 7.94 14.57
N THR A 565 -7.67 7.43 15.44
CA THR A 565 -7.97 7.38 16.89
C THR A 565 -7.77 8.77 17.52
N PRO A 566 -8.29 9.03 18.71
CA PRO A 566 -7.98 10.26 19.43
C PRO A 566 -6.48 10.52 19.54
N THR A 567 -5.69 9.49 19.84
CA THR A 567 -4.22 9.59 19.87
C THR A 567 -3.63 10.05 18.54
N GLY A 568 -4.14 9.52 17.41
CA GLY A 568 -3.69 9.93 16.07
C GLY A 568 -4.08 11.36 15.74
N VAL A 569 -5.30 11.78 16.11
CA VAL A 569 -5.78 13.16 15.91
C VAL A 569 -4.96 14.15 16.74
N GLU A 570 -4.78 13.89 18.03
CA GLU A 570 -4.03 14.75 18.95
C GLU A 570 -2.56 14.84 18.53
N LEU A 571 -1.95 13.75 18.03
CA LEU A 571 -0.58 13.76 17.53
C LEU A 571 -0.42 14.75 16.37
N ILE A 572 -1.33 14.74 15.39
CA ILE A 572 -1.26 15.67 14.25
C ILE A 572 -1.53 17.11 14.69
N GLN A 573 -2.40 17.34 15.68
CA GLN A 573 -2.71 18.67 16.21
C GLN A 573 -1.57 19.27 17.04
N ILE A 574 -0.75 18.42 17.68
CA ILE A 574 0.40 18.87 18.49
C ILE A 574 1.62 19.21 17.65
N ILE A 575 1.73 18.66 16.46
CA ILE A 575 2.82 18.99 15.53
C ILE A 575 2.54 20.36 14.92
N HIS A 576 3.36 21.36 15.29
CA HIS A 576 3.24 22.73 14.79
C HIS A 576 3.95 22.92 13.45
N GLU A 577 5.01 22.15 13.18
CA GLU A 577 5.77 22.18 11.95
C GLU A 577 4.97 21.58 10.79
N GLU A 578 4.37 22.44 9.96
CA GLU A 578 3.52 22.02 8.84
C GLU A 578 4.25 21.12 7.85
N LEU A 579 5.54 21.32 7.63
CA LEU A 579 6.35 20.47 6.75
C LEU A 579 6.37 19.01 7.19
N LEU A 580 6.31 18.72 8.50
CA LEU A 580 6.27 17.34 9.00
C LEU A 580 4.93 16.65 8.72
N LYS A 581 3.87 17.40 8.50
CA LYS A 581 2.51 16.91 8.24
C LYS A 581 2.16 16.88 6.76
N SER A 582 2.97 17.50 5.91
CA SER A 582 2.72 17.65 4.48
C SER A 582 3.59 16.72 3.63
N ALA A 583 3.19 16.53 2.37
CA ALA A 583 4.02 15.84 1.38
C ALA A 583 5.21 16.68 0.91
N GLU A 584 5.22 17.99 1.22
CA GLU A 584 6.23 18.94 0.72
C GLU A 584 7.64 18.60 1.19
N LEU A 585 7.82 18.21 2.47
CA LEU A 585 9.11 17.78 2.98
C LEU A 585 9.69 16.62 2.18
N THR A 586 8.84 15.64 1.85
CA THR A 586 9.26 14.53 0.99
C THR A 586 9.63 15.01 -0.40
N GLY A 587 8.86 15.92 -0.98
CA GLY A 587 9.15 16.54 -2.28
C GLY A 587 10.49 17.29 -2.31
N ILE A 588 10.76 18.09 -1.28
CA ILE A 588 12.03 18.82 -1.12
C ILE A 588 13.21 17.84 -1.07
N TRP A 589 13.11 16.78 -0.28
CA TRP A 589 14.18 15.79 -0.18
C TRP A 589 14.38 15.03 -1.49
N GLU A 590 13.30 14.52 -2.11
CA GLU A 590 13.40 13.79 -3.37
C GLU A 590 14.01 14.65 -4.50
N LYS A 591 13.67 15.95 -4.56
CA LYS A 591 14.30 16.88 -5.48
C LYS A 591 15.82 16.96 -5.22
N LYS A 592 16.25 17.28 -3.99
CA LYS A 592 17.66 17.41 -3.63
C LYS A 592 18.44 16.11 -3.80
N LEU A 593 17.85 14.96 -3.48
CA LEU A 593 18.49 13.66 -3.69
C LEU A 593 18.73 13.35 -5.17
N ARG A 594 17.80 13.73 -6.06
CA ARG A 594 18.03 13.64 -7.53
C ARG A 594 19.11 14.61 -8.00
N GLU A 595 19.17 15.80 -7.44
CA GLU A 595 20.22 16.76 -7.75
C GLU A 595 21.60 16.25 -7.29
N ILE A 596 21.69 15.54 -6.15
CA ILE A 596 22.91 14.84 -5.71
C ILE A 596 23.31 13.78 -6.73
N GLU A 597 22.39 12.93 -7.18
CA GLU A 597 22.65 11.92 -8.22
C GLU A 597 23.19 12.52 -9.52
N ARG A 598 22.67 13.69 -9.88
CA ARG A 598 23.09 14.44 -11.08
C ARG A 598 24.36 15.27 -10.88
N ARG A 599 24.95 15.26 -9.67
CA ARG A 599 26.09 16.10 -9.26
C ARG A 599 25.83 17.60 -9.35
N THR A 600 24.56 18.03 -9.27
CA THR A 600 24.15 19.46 -9.27
C THR A 600 23.91 20.00 -7.87
N TYR A 601 23.91 19.12 -6.86
CA TYR A 601 23.79 19.51 -5.45
C TYR A 601 24.77 18.70 -4.59
N ASN A 602 25.27 19.29 -3.50
CA ASN A 602 26.26 18.65 -2.64
C ASN A 602 25.60 17.86 -1.50
N ALA A 603 25.98 16.59 -1.34
CA ALA A 603 25.45 15.72 -0.30
C ALA A 603 25.78 16.23 1.13
N GLY A 604 26.98 16.81 1.34
CA GLY A 604 27.38 17.39 2.62
C GLY A 604 26.51 18.60 2.99
N GLN A 605 26.22 19.47 2.03
CA GLN A 605 25.32 20.61 2.24
C GLN A 605 23.92 20.14 2.61
N PHE A 606 23.38 19.12 1.93
CA PHE A 606 22.09 18.53 2.27
C PHE A 606 22.05 18.03 3.72
N LEU A 607 23.11 17.36 4.18
CA LEU A 607 23.17 16.86 5.55
C LEU A 607 23.27 17.98 6.59
N GLU A 608 23.97 19.06 6.31
CA GLU A 608 24.02 20.25 7.21
C GLU A 608 22.67 20.92 7.33
N GLU A 609 21.94 21.09 6.23
CA GLU A 609 20.57 21.62 6.24
C GLU A 609 19.61 20.72 7.05
N LEU A 610 19.77 19.39 6.97
CA LEU A 610 18.99 18.46 7.77
C LEU A 610 19.30 18.58 9.27
N LYS A 611 20.58 18.71 9.63
CA LYS A 611 20.99 18.92 11.02
C LYS A 611 20.42 20.21 11.59
N GLN A 612 20.45 21.29 10.79
CA GLN A 612 19.85 22.56 11.15
C GLN A 612 18.35 22.44 11.35
N MET A 613 17.63 21.86 10.40
CA MET A 613 16.19 21.62 10.49
C MET A 613 15.80 20.81 11.75
N VAL A 614 16.53 19.75 12.05
CA VAL A 614 16.28 18.96 13.27
C VAL A 614 16.53 19.76 14.53
N SER A 615 17.57 20.62 14.55
CA SER A 615 17.87 21.50 15.68
C SER A 615 16.75 22.54 15.87
N GLU A 616 16.25 23.13 14.82
CA GLU A 616 15.13 24.08 14.84
C GLU A 616 13.85 23.43 15.36
N ILE A 617 13.52 22.22 14.90
CA ILE A 617 12.37 21.43 15.41
C ILE A 617 12.52 21.18 16.91
N VAL A 618 13.72 20.78 17.35
CA VAL A 618 13.98 20.52 18.78
C VAL A 618 13.78 21.80 19.60
N MET A 619 14.33 22.93 19.16
CA MET A 619 14.19 24.21 19.87
C MET A 619 12.73 24.70 19.90
N SER A 620 12.01 24.62 18.77
CA SER A 620 10.60 24.97 18.65
C SER A 620 9.74 24.19 19.66
N VAL A 621 9.88 22.87 19.69
CA VAL A 621 9.09 22.02 20.59
C VAL A 621 9.51 22.19 22.06
N LEU A 622 10.80 22.38 22.35
CA LEU A 622 11.25 22.64 23.73
C LEU A 622 10.70 23.96 24.28
N SER A 623 10.55 24.97 23.44
CA SER A 623 9.98 26.29 23.82
C SER A 623 8.45 26.26 24.00
N ASP A 624 7.77 25.19 23.61
CA ASP A 624 6.33 25.05 23.85
C ASP A 624 6.03 24.86 25.35
N ASN A 625 5.36 25.83 25.94
CA ASN A 625 4.96 25.84 27.37
C ASN A 625 3.49 25.40 27.58
N SER A 626 2.86 24.79 26.57
CA SER A 626 1.41 24.47 26.61
C SER A 626 1.02 23.37 27.61
N ASN A 627 1.97 22.64 28.19
CA ASN A 627 1.72 21.47 29.08
C ASN A 627 0.70 20.45 28.51
N ARG A 628 0.58 20.37 27.18
CA ARG A 628 -0.31 19.41 26.52
C ARG A 628 0.25 18.01 26.67
N HIS A 629 -0.63 17.05 26.86
CA HIS A 629 -0.31 15.64 26.83
C HIS A 629 -1.31 14.91 25.94
N ILE A 630 -0.84 13.93 25.18
CA ILE A 630 -1.70 13.12 24.32
C ILE A 630 -2.49 12.13 25.15
N THR A 631 -3.80 12.12 24.98
CA THR A 631 -4.72 11.20 25.66
C THR A 631 -4.55 9.79 25.09
N ILE A 632 -4.22 8.83 25.94
CA ILE A 632 -4.10 7.44 25.56
C ILE A 632 -5.40 6.72 25.88
N GLN A 633 -6.19 6.39 24.89
CA GLN A 633 -7.27 5.43 25.07
C GLN A 633 -6.69 4.01 24.95
N ALA A 634 -6.85 3.22 26.02
CA ALA A 634 -6.54 1.79 25.96
C ALA A 634 -7.40 1.17 24.84
N SER A 635 -6.76 0.54 23.88
CA SER A 635 -7.45 -0.21 22.84
C SER A 635 -8.33 -1.28 23.49
N ALA A 636 -9.64 -1.23 23.24
CA ALA A 636 -10.51 -2.35 23.58
C ALA A 636 -9.99 -3.60 22.84
N PRO A 637 -9.90 -4.76 23.48
CA PRO A 637 -9.40 -5.96 22.84
C PRO A 637 -10.32 -6.34 21.66
N GLU A 638 -9.76 -6.33 20.45
CA GLU A 638 -10.46 -6.83 19.26
C GLU A 638 -10.85 -8.30 19.47
N LYS A 639 -12.13 -8.59 19.38
CA LYS A 639 -12.63 -9.95 19.28
C LYS A 639 -12.38 -10.44 17.85
N GLY A 640 -11.35 -11.28 17.70
CA GLY A 640 -11.26 -12.30 16.66
C GLY A 640 -10.47 -11.98 15.39
N SER A 641 -9.18 -12.23 15.41
CA SER A 641 -8.48 -12.89 14.30
C SER A 641 -7.39 -13.79 14.88
N LYS A 642 -7.51 -15.10 14.65
CA LYS A 642 -6.46 -16.06 14.96
C LYS A 642 -5.36 -15.92 13.91
N ALA A 643 -4.29 -15.24 14.24
CA ALA A 643 -3.01 -15.39 13.57
C ALA A 643 -1.97 -15.83 14.61
N SER A 644 -1.35 -16.95 14.33
CA SER A 644 -0.30 -17.55 15.14
C SER A 644 0.93 -16.65 15.20
N ALA A 645 1.12 -15.94 16.30
CA ALA A 645 2.38 -15.28 16.61
C ALA A 645 3.23 -16.23 17.47
N LYS A 646 4.31 -16.75 16.90
CA LYS A 646 5.43 -17.26 17.66
C LYS A 646 6.13 -16.05 18.31
N THR A 647 5.98 -15.90 19.59
CA THR A 647 6.74 -14.98 20.42
C THR A 647 8.16 -15.52 20.62
N GLU A 648 9.15 -14.80 20.13
CA GLU A 648 10.53 -14.92 20.59
C GLU A 648 10.62 -14.37 22.03
N ALA A 649 10.95 -15.25 22.96
CA ALA A 649 11.22 -14.89 24.35
C ALA A 649 12.66 -14.42 24.48
N ALA A 650 12.84 -13.21 24.99
CA ALA A 650 14.12 -12.69 25.41
C ALA A 650 14.68 -13.47 26.64
N ASP A 651 15.90 -13.89 26.51
CA ASP A 651 16.70 -14.66 27.45
C ASP A 651 16.99 -13.86 28.73
N LYS A 652 16.73 -14.49 29.90
CA LYS A 652 17.28 -14.09 31.20
C LYS A 652 18.16 -15.20 31.74
N PRO A 653 19.31 -14.91 32.32
CA PRO A 653 20.35 -15.90 32.64
C PRO A 653 19.94 -16.87 33.75
N LYS A 654 20.21 -18.15 33.50
CA LYS A 654 20.02 -19.28 34.40
C LYS A 654 21.00 -19.19 35.61
N LYS A 655 20.43 -19.34 36.80
CA LYS A 655 21.17 -19.76 37.97
C LYS A 655 21.21 -21.29 38.02
N GLU A 656 22.41 -21.84 38.29
CA GLU A 656 22.71 -23.28 38.38
C GLU A 656 21.89 -24.03 39.44
N PRO A 657 21.58 -25.32 39.23
CA PRO A 657 20.89 -26.15 40.22
C PRO A 657 21.88 -26.94 41.08
N LYS A 658 21.68 -26.89 42.39
CA LYS A 658 22.31 -27.78 43.36
C LYS A 658 21.73 -29.19 43.25
N LYS A 659 22.64 -30.17 43.12
CA LYS A 659 22.39 -31.62 43.17
C LYS A 659 21.74 -32.07 44.47
N ARG A 660 20.75 -32.97 44.43
CA ARG A 660 20.50 -34.00 45.45
C ARG A 660 19.98 -35.27 44.82
N ALA A 661 20.56 -36.38 45.31
CA ALA A 661 20.53 -37.74 44.79
C ALA A 661 19.26 -38.54 45.13
N PRO A 662 19.14 -39.78 44.65
CA PRO A 662 17.88 -40.47 44.33
C PRO A 662 17.36 -41.38 45.42
N ARG A 663 16.06 -41.71 45.39
CA ARG A 663 15.53 -42.92 46.11
C ARG A 663 14.47 -43.67 45.28
N LYS A 664 14.73 -44.93 45.24
CA LYS A 664 14.20 -46.13 44.66
C LYS A 664 12.68 -46.36 44.71
N SER A 665 12.17 -46.91 43.60
CA SER A 665 11.39 -48.09 43.32
C SER A 665 10.42 -48.71 44.35
N ALA A 666 9.21 -49.05 43.89
CA ALA A 666 8.52 -50.35 43.92
C ALA A 666 7.08 -50.15 43.39
N ALA A 667 6.70 -50.71 42.33
CA ALA A 667 6.22 -52.04 41.97
C ALA A 667 4.74 -52.34 42.37
N ALA A 668 3.97 -52.60 41.31
CA ALA A 668 2.96 -53.60 41.12
C ALA A 668 1.56 -53.55 41.81
N GLY A 669 0.57 -53.76 41.00
CA GLY A 669 -0.65 -54.36 41.46
C GLY A 669 -1.87 -54.16 40.50
N LYS A 670 -2.20 -55.21 39.82
CA LYS A 670 -3.26 -55.50 38.86
C LYS A 670 -4.69 -55.56 39.45
N LYS A 671 -5.64 -55.45 38.48
CA LYS A 671 -6.99 -56.14 38.47
C LYS A 671 -8.17 -55.36 39.10
N THR A 672 -9.35 -55.34 38.61
CA THR A 672 -10.22 -56.00 37.65
C THR A 672 -11.62 -55.37 37.77
N GLU A 673 -12.32 -55.26 36.63
CA GLU A 673 -13.73 -55.45 36.29
C GLU A 673 -14.85 -55.43 37.36
N GLN A 674 -15.93 -54.71 37.04
CA GLN A 674 -17.28 -55.20 36.69
C GLN A 674 -18.30 -54.08 36.89
N ALA A 675 -18.99 -53.63 35.96
CA ALA A 675 -20.27 -53.89 35.29
C ALA A 675 -21.56 -53.79 36.14
N LEU A 676 -22.59 -53.27 35.45
CA LEU A 676 -24.05 -53.21 35.74
C LEU A 676 -24.54 -52.02 36.54
N GLY A 677 -25.53 -51.27 36.11
CA GLY A 677 -26.76 -51.50 35.41
C GLY A 677 -27.57 -50.22 35.23
N ALA A 678 -28.37 -50.21 34.24
CA ALA A 678 -29.28 -49.16 33.82
C ALA A 678 -30.44 -48.95 34.76
N VAL A 679 -30.94 -47.68 34.88
CA VAL A 679 -32.40 -47.43 34.87
C VAL A 679 -32.61 -46.00 34.34
N ALA A 680 -33.55 -45.90 33.43
CA ALA A 680 -34.06 -44.69 32.79
C ALA A 680 -35.07 -43.97 33.70
N ALA A 681 -35.06 -42.65 33.65
CA ALA A 681 -36.26 -41.83 33.90
C ALA A 681 -36.16 -40.47 33.19
N SER A 682 -37.15 -40.26 32.38
CA SER A 682 -37.46 -39.06 31.61
C SER A 682 -37.73 -37.84 32.49
N SER A 683 -37.24 -36.65 32.08
CA SER A 683 -37.97 -35.40 32.35
C SER A 683 -37.43 -34.24 31.53
N VAL A 684 -38.29 -33.73 30.70
CA VAL A 684 -38.57 -32.34 30.29
C VAL A 684 -37.39 -31.37 30.24
N GLU A 685 -37.02 -31.00 29.02
CA GLU A 685 -36.14 -29.85 28.70
C GLU A 685 -36.86 -28.54 28.83
N VAL A 686 -36.26 -27.62 29.61
CA VAL A 686 -36.50 -26.18 29.56
C VAL A 686 -35.15 -25.53 29.12
N PRO A 687 -35.10 -24.65 28.14
CA PRO A 687 -33.85 -24.07 27.68
C PRO A 687 -33.35 -22.98 28.66
N VAL A 688 -32.21 -23.25 29.29
CA VAL A 688 -31.49 -22.29 30.16
C VAL A 688 -30.39 -21.62 29.33
N GLN A 689 -30.37 -20.30 29.39
CA GLN A 689 -29.39 -19.46 28.70
C GLN A 689 -27.94 -19.75 29.17
N ALA A 690 -26.97 -19.70 28.25
CA ALA A 690 -25.61 -20.24 28.38
C ALA A 690 -24.69 -19.62 29.45
N ASP A 691 -25.07 -18.56 30.16
CA ASP A 691 -24.21 -17.88 31.15
C ASP A 691 -24.50 -18.26 32.61
N ASP A 692 -25.56 -18.96 32.90
CA ASP A 692 -25.95 -19.35 34.28
C ASP A 692 -25.16 -20.54 34.84
N PHE A 693 -24.29 -21.17 34.05
CA PHE A 693 -23.58 -22.38 34.48
C PHE A 693 -22.25 -22.06 35.18
N VAL A 694 -21.70 -20.88 34.99
CA VAL A 694 -20.42 -20.43 35.61
C VAL A 694 -20.71 -19.95 37.06
N GLY A 695 -19.92 -20.43 38.01
CA GLY A 695 -20.07 -20.11 39.44
C GLY A 695 -20.92 -21.11 40.23
N GLN A 696 -21.59 -22.05 39.57
CA GLN A 696 -22.32 -23.14 40.24
C GLN A 696 -21.35 -24.19 40.83
N SER A 697 -21.80 -24.92 41.85
CA SER A 697 -21.01 -26.04 42.40
C SER A 697 -20.73 -27.08 41.32
N CYS A 698 -19.47 -27.58 41.27
CA CYS A 698 -19.07 -28.59 40.31
C CYS A 698 -19.92 -29.88 40.45
N PRO A 699 -20.59 -30.31 39.38
CA PRO A 699 -21.45 -31.49 39.46
C PRO A 699 -20.71 -32.81 39.64
N LEU A 700 -19.37 -32.82 39.43
CA LEU A 700 -18.58 -34.03 39.60
C LEU A 700 -17.96 -34.18 41.00
N CYS A 701 -17.44 -33.10 41.60
CA CYS A 701 -16.75 -33.17 42.88
C CYS A 701 -17.52 -32.48 44.03
N GLY A 702 -18.49 -31.64 43.74
CA GLY A 702 -19.28 -30.89 44.75
C GLY A 702 -18.48 -29.87 45.58
N LYS A 703 -17.13 -29.85 45.45
CA LYS A 703 -16.24 -29.01 46.25
C LYS A 703 -15.77 -27.74 45.52
N GLY A 704 -15.63 -27.81 44.23
CA GLY A 704 -15.21 -26.68 43.40
C GLY A 704 -16.38 -26.02 42.68
N THR A 705 -16.15 -24.87 42.05
CA THR A 705 -17.15 -24.17 41.25
C THR A 705 -16.84 -24.37 39.77
N VAL A 706 -17.88 -24.32 38.90
CA VAL A 706 -17.71 -24.36 37.46
C VAL A 706 -17.11 -23.06 36.98
N ILE A 707 -15.97 -23.15 36.29
CA ILE A 707 -15.27 -22.04 35.68
C ILE A 707 -15.24 -22.18 34.16
N LYS A 708 -15.30 -21.07 33.44
CA LYS A 708 -15.19 -21.02 31.98
C LYS A 708 -13.73 -21.08 31.56
N GLY A 709 -13.27 -22.20 31.03
CA GLY A 709 -11.94 -22.35 30.46
C GLY A 709 -11.85 -21.85 29.01
N LYS A 710 -10.72 -22.06 28.34
CA LYS A 710 -10.53 -21.61 26.93
C LYS A 710 -11.33 -22.42 25.90
N THR A 711 -11.64 -23.66 26.18
CA THR A 711 -12.29 -24.61 25.22
C THR A 711 -13.48 -25.37 25.80
N ALA A 712 -13.74 -25.24 27.10
CA ALA A 712 -14.82 -25.93 27.81
C ALA A 712 -15.02 -25.33 29.19
N TYR A 713 -16.17 -25.60 29.82
CA TYR A 713 -16.35 -25.41 31.25
C TYR A 713 -15.55 -26.46 32.01
N GLY A 714 -14.91 -26.07 33.11
CA GLY A 714 -14.13 -26.96 33.96
C GLY A 714 -14.40 -26.68 35.43
N CYS A 715 -13.79 -27.44 36.33
CA CYS A 715 -13.91 -27.25 37.78
C CYS A 715 -12.73 -26.40 38.29
N SER A 716 -12.95 -25.47 39.25
CA SER A 716 -11.89 -24.72 39.94
C SER A 716 -10.87 -25.62 40.63
N GLU A 717 -11.31 -26.81 41.09
CA GLU A 717 -10.50 -27.83 41.75
C GLU A 717 -9.81 -28.82 40.78
N TRP A 718 -9.59 -28.43 39.53
CA TRP A 718 -8.90 -29.28 38.54
C TRP A 718 -7.46 -29.64 38.94
N LYS A 719 -6.78 -28.74 39.68
CA LYS A 719 -5.42 -28.99 40.19
C LYS A 719 -5.43 -30.00 41.33
N SER A 720 -6.53 -30.15 42.05
CA SER A 720 -6.74 -31.10 43.13
C SER A 720 -7.32 -32.45 42.63
N GLY A 721 -7.35 -32.65 41.32
CA GLY A 721 -7.73 -33.94 40.68
C GLY A 721 -9.16 -34.00 40.15
N CYS A 722 -9.95 -32.95 40.14
CA CYS A 722 -11.29 -32.98 39.56
C CYS A 722 -11.23 -32.91 38.02
N THR A 723 -11.79 -33.90 37.36
CA THR A 723 -11.76 -34.09 35.88
C THR A 723 -13.00 -33.52 35.18
N PHE A 724 -13.86 -32.75 35.86
CA PHE A 724 -15.06 -32.19 35.26
C PHE A 724 -14.71 -31.29 34.06
N ARG A 725 -15.30 -31.62 32.90
CA ARG A 725 -15.16 -30.84 31.67
C ARG A 725 -16.43 -30.99 30.82
N LYS A 726 -17.06 -29.84 30.49
CA LYS A 726 -18.22 -29.77 29.56
C LYS A 726 -17.84 -28.84 28.40
N PRO A 727 -17.90 -29.32 27.13
CA PRO A 727 -17.65 -28.45 25.97
C PRO A 727 -18.60 -27.26 25.94
N PHE A 728 -18.19 -26.18 25.28
CA PHE A 728 -19.12 -25.10 24.91
C PHE A 728 -20.01 -25.62 23.78
N GLU A 729 -21.30 -25.42 23.87
CA GLU A 729 -22.23 -25.65 22.78
C GLU A 729 -22.16 -24.57 21.72
#